data_9697eec7e5382aaa0fdb583595907bbb
#
_entry.id   9697eec7e5382aaa0fdb583595907bbb
#
_cell.length_a   1.000
_cell.length_b   1.000
_cell.length_c   1.000
_cell.angle_alpha   90.00
_cell.angle_beta   90.00
_cell.angle_gamma   90.00
#
_symmetry.space_group_name_H-M   'P 1'
#
loop_
_entity.id
_entity.type
_entity.pdbx_description
1 polymer ?
#
loop_
_entity_poly.entity_id
_entity_poly.type
_entity_poly.pdbx_seq_one_letter_code
_entity_poly.pdbx_strand_id
1 'polypeptide(L)'
;MISKRFASFLIAVLSVVYVNAQLNTVRMMEIGRNALYFEDYVLSMQYFNRVIEAKPFLYEPYFYRGLAKYYLDDYSGAEADLTAAIERNPYVSRSYQLRAMCRARLDSLVAAEKDIREAIKFDPYDPALWQNLGVIAMQAGDWERASGIVDTLLAYSPRNSGAALLNTRVALSMNDTLKALDMACKAVEFDVYSSEVYDNRSMVYCAQGEYELAEKDLDRSLELMPSRGGTYVNRALVRYYRNNLRGAMDDYDMALSVEPGNFVALYNRGLLRMNVGDDNRAIEDFDKVLEIDPDNTMARFNRGLLRVNVGDYSGAVGDYSKVIEDYPNFEYAYQCRADAYRNLGERKKAEADETWLVKRRLDIYHKGVGAVVEEYSAENDKVRKRSDDNIRNYNKIVVADEAFDKQYSAEYRGRIQNRNTLVEMEPSFVLTYYGVDNDLGFSSEYDILLERLNAALCTGSVLLLANDERALSEREALFHFDRIDKCSKEIAENPGDVTALFLRAVDYSLVQDLESSLADLDRAVALDGSRWELYFVRSFVRMKMLASGERGEGLPAEGAALVSGLDYGLVKSDLDKVVELEPGFAFAYFNRAGVCAKMDDYKSAIVDYTAAINIDGDFAEAYYNRGLARIYTGNADAGVGDLSRAGELGLFKAYSVIKRFK
;
A
#
# COMPACT_ATOMS: atom_id res chain seq x y z
N MET A 1 7.24 16.63 64.46
CA MET A 1 8.45 15.88 63.97
C MET A 1 8.11 14.64 63.13
N ILE A 2 7.03 13.93 63.39
CA ILE A 2 6.56 12.70 62.67
C ILE A 2 6.13 13.00 61.22
N SER A 3 5.50 14.15 60.95
CA SER A 3 5.00 14.55 59.63
C SER A 3 6.10 14.77 58.58
N LYS A 4 7.26 15.34 58.97
CA LYS A 4 8.39 15.54 58.03
C LYS A 4 9.10 14.24 57.65
N ARG A 5 9.20 13.29 58.59
CA ARG A 5 9.78 11.96 58.32
C ARG A 5 8.87 11.11 57.45
N PHE A 6 7.56 11.24 57.56
CA PHE A 6 6.59 10.55 56.73
C PHE A 6 6.58 11.12 55.31
N ALA A 7 6.66 12.45 55.14
CA ALA A 7 6.79 13.09 53.84
C ALA A 7 8.11 12.71 53.14
N SER A 8 9.24 12.65 53.87
CA SER A 8 10.52 12.22 53.32
C SER A 8 10.53 10.73 52.95
N PHE A 9 9.84 9.90 53.74
CA PHE A 9 9.65 8.48 53.40
C PHE A 9 8.75 8.28 52.16
N LEU A 10 7.68 9.06 52.07
CA LEU A 10 6.78 9.03 50.87
C LEU A 10 7.50 9.50 49.62
N ILE A 11 8.31 10.57 49.72
CA ILE A 11 9.15 11.05 48.60
C ILE A 11 10.21 10.00 48.22
N ALA A 12 10.83 9.33 49.18
CA ALA A 12 11.79 8.26 48.93
C ALA A 12 11.12 7.03 48.30
N VAL A 13 9.91 6.65 48.75
CA VAL A 13 9.14 5.56 48.13
C VAL A 13 8.67 5.93 46.75
N LEU A 14 8.19 7.16 46.53
CA LEU A 14 7.83 7.64 45.18
C LEU A 14 9.05 7.73 44.25
N SER A 15 10.23 8.15 44.76
CA SER A 15 11.45 8.15 43.95
C SER A 15 11.94 6.75 43.61
N VAL A 16 11.78 5.77 44.50
CA VAL A 16 12.12 4.36 44.25
C VAL A 16 11.11 3.72 43.26
N VAL A 17 9.84 4.08 43.34
CA VAL A 17 8.81 3.63 42.36
C VAL A 17 9.08 4.26 40.98
N TYR A 18 9.46 5.54 40.93
CA TYR A 18 9.86 6.23 39.71
C TYR A 18 11.13 5.62 39.05
N VAL A 19 12.11 5.22 39.88
CA VAL A 19 13.36 4.61 39.39
C VAL A 19 13.14 3.19 38.84
N ASN A 20 12.16 2.45 39.38
CA ASN A 20 11.82 1.11 38.85
C ASN A 20 10.91 1.12 37.60
N ALA A 21 10.32 2.28 37.27
CA ALA A 21 9.51 2.50 36.10
C ALA A 21 10.32 3.08 34.91
N GLN A 22 11.66 3.23 35.01
CA GLN A 22 12.46 3.65 33.88
C GLN A 22 12.43 2.55 32.81
N LEU A 23 11.79 2.87 31.70
CA LEU A 23 11.78 2.05 30.48
C LEU A 23 13.24 1.63 30.14
N ASN A 24 13.52 0.34 30.13
CA ASN A 24 14.86 -0.14 29.75
C ASN A 24 15.06 -0.01 28.24
N THR A 25 15.39 1.20 27.80
CA THR A 25 15.58 1.54 26.38
C THR A 25 16.65 0.71 25.70
N VAL A 26 17.67 0.22 26.43
CA VAL A 26 18.71 -0.67 25.88
C VAL A 26 18.10 -2.01 25.49
N ARG A 27 17.31 -2.60 26.40
CA ARG A 27 16.62 -3.87 26.13
C ARG A 27 15.60 -3.72 25.00
N MET A 28 14.88 -2.59 24.94
CA MET A 28 13.93 -2.32 23.86
C MET A 28 14.63 -2.19 22.50
N MET A 29 15.78 -1.52 22.44
CA MET A 29 16.61 -1.46 21.23
C MET A 29 17.07 -2.86 20.79
N GLU A 30 17.45 -3.72 21.73
CA GLU A 30 17.85 -5.11 21.43
C GLU A 30 16.67 -5.93 20.87
N ILE A 31 15.49 -5.83 21.51
CA ILE A 31 14.29 -6.54 21.04
C ILE A 31 13.89 -6.01 19.67
N GLY A 32 13.86 -4.69 19.45
CA GLY A 32 13.56 -4.09 18.16
C GLY A 32 14.51 -4.54 17.06
N ARG A 33 15.83 -4.62 17.33
CA ARG A 33 16.82 -5.13 16.37
C ARG A 33 16.65 -6.62 16.10
N ASN A 34 16.32 -7.41 17.11
CA ASN A 34 16.04 -8.84 16.93
C ASN A 34 14.78 -9.05 16.08
N ALA A 35 13.71 -8.31 16.35
CA ALA A 35 12.49 -8.34 15.52
C ALA A 35 12.82 -7.97 14.07
N LEU A 36 13.63 -6.93 13.84
CA LEU A 36 14.11 -6.54 12.52
C LEU A 36 14.91 -7.66 11.83
N TYR A 37 15.78 -8.35 12.57
CA TYR A 37 16.56 -9.48 12.06
C TYR A 37 15.67 -10.66 11.64
N PHE A 38 14.59 -10.92 12.38
CA PHE A 38 13.58 -11.94 12.04
C PHE A 38 12.48 -11.42 11.08
N GLU A 39 12.72 -10.28 10.44
CA GLU A 39 11.81 -9.66 9.46
C GLU A 39 10.44 -9.26 10.02
N ASP A 40 10.29 -9.21 11.33
CA ASP A 40 9.10 -8.63 11.97
C ASP A 40 9.26 -7.10 12.07
N TYR A 41 9.13 -6.45 10.93
CA TYR A 41 9.35 -5.00 10.78
C TYR A 41 8.41 -4.17 11.63
N VAL A 42 7.17 -4.64 11.78
CA VAL A 42 6.13 -3.96 12.54
C VAL A 42 6.43 -3.96 14.03
N LEU A 43 6.71 -5.13 14.58
CA LEU A 43 7.10 -5.26 15.99
C LEU A 43 8.37 -4.44 16.27
N SER A 44 9.33 -4.46 15.34
CA SER A 44 10.56 -3.67 15.48
C SER A 44 10.27 -2.17 15.60
N MET A 45 9.37 -1.63 14.77
CA MET A 45 9.00 -0.20 14.81
C MET A 45 8.31 0.19 16.12
N GLN A 46 7.47 -0.67 16.68
CA GLN A 46 6.84 -0.40 17.99
C GLN A 46 7.86 -0.21 19.10
N TYR A 47 8.88 -1.09 19.13
CA TYR A 47 9.95 -0.94 20.12
C TYR A 47 10.78 0.31 19.87
N PHE A 48 11.08 0.66 18.62
CA PHE A 48 11.80 1.91 18.32
C PHE A 48 10.99 3.15 18.64
N ASN A 49 9.66 3.15 18.43
CA ASN A 49 8.77 4.23 18.83
C ASN A 49 8.87 4.50 20.36
N ARG A 50 8.77 3.46 21.18
CA ARG A 50 8.92 3.58 22.63
C ARG A 50 10.29 4.12 23.06
N VAL A 51 11.36 3.76 22.32
CA VAL A 51 12.69 4.31 22.58
C VAL A 51 12.76 5.78 22.16
N ILE A 52 12.16 6.17 21.04
CA ILE A 52 12.10 7.56 20.57
C ILE A 52 11.35 8.43 21.55
N GLU A 53 10.21 7.99 22.06
CA GLU A 53 9.43 8.68 23.10
C GLU A 53 10.25 8.91 24.36
N ALA A 54 10.96 7.88 24.82
CA ALA A 54 11.76 7.95 26.05
C ALA A 54 13.07 8.74 25.87
N LYS A 55 13.69 8.68 24.70
CA LYS A 55 15.01 9.27 24.37
C LYS A 55 15.07 9.81 22.93
N PRO A 56 14.38 10.92 22.64
CA PRO A 56 14.27 11.46 21.29
C PRO A 56 15.60 12.01 20.69
N PHE A 57 16.64 12.09 21.50
CA PHE A 57 17.97 12.56 21.06
C PHE A 57 18.88 11.46 20.50
N LEU A 58 18.53 10.17 20.65
CA LEU A 58 19.27 9.06 20.08
C LEU A 58 19.01 8.96 18.56
N TYR A 59 20.05 8.72 17.77
CA TYR A 59 19.89 8.54 16.31
C TYR A 59 19.51 7.11 15.93
N GLU A 60 19.98 6.10 16.69
CA GLU A 60 19.83 4.68 16.38
C GLU A 60 18.37 4.26 16.18
N PRO A 61 17.39 4.61 17.07
CA PRO A 61 16.04 4.15 16.88
C PRO A 61 15.38 4.73 15.62
N TYR A 62 15.71 5.97 15.22
CA TYR A 62 15.26 6.54 13.95
C TYR A 62 15.89 5.81 12.77
N PHE A 63 17.19 5.49 12.83
CA PHE A 63 17.88 4.73 11.79
C PHE A 63 17.23 3.35 11.59
N TYR A 64 17.03 2.59 12.66
CA TYR A 64 16.44 1.26 12.55
C TYR A 64 14.95 1.29 12.18
N ARG A 65 14.18 2.29 12.62
CA ARG A 65 12.81 2.49 12.17
C ARG A 65 12.75 2.84 10.69
N GLY A 66 13.63 3.72 10.23
CA GLY A 66 13.80 4.01 8.80
C GLY A 66 14.17 2.78 7.97
N LEU A 67 15.02 1.90 8.51
CA LEU A 67 15.37 0.62 7.87
C LEU A 67 14.17 -0.33 7.80
N ALA A 68 13.37 -0.42 8.87
CA ALA A 68 12.13 -1.22 8.86
C ALA A 68 11.13 -0.71 7.80
N LYS A 69 10.93 0.62 7.72
CA LYS A 69 10.09 1.24 6.70
C LYS A 69 10.60 1.02 5.28
N TYR A 70 11.91 1.07 5.07
CA TYR A 70 12.52 0.77 3.78
C TYR A 70 12.17 -0.65 3.31
N TYR A 71 12.23 -1.64 4.20
CA TYR A 71 11.82 -3.01 3.88
C TYR A 71 10.30 -3.17 3.67
N LEU A 72 9.50 -2.25 4.20
CA LEU A 72 8.06 -2.19 3.96
C LEU A 72 7.68 -1.36 2.72
N ASP A 73 8.68 -0.95 1.91
CA ASP A 73 8.53 -0.08 0.73
C ASP A 73 8.00 1.35 1.06
N ASP A 74 7.97 1.75 2.34
CA ASP A 74 7.66 3.11 2.74
C ASP A 74 8.93 4.00 2.67
N TYR A 75 9.35 4.32 1.44
CA TYR A 75 10.59 5.06 1.21
C TYR A 75 10.52 6.50 1.69
N SER A 76 9.34 7.15 1.65
CA SER A 76 9.16 8.53 2.13
C SER A 76 9.22 8.62 3.65
N GLY A 77 8.55 7.71 4.36
CA GLY A 77 8.65 7.61 5.81
C GLY A 77 10.06 7.21 6.27
N ALA A 78 10.74 6.33 5.52
CA ALA A 78 12.13 5.97 5.77
C ALA A 78 13.08 7.18 5.59
N GLU A 79 12.91 7.99 4.52
CA GLU A 79 13.68 9.21 4.29
C GLU A 79 13.53 10.22 5.44
N ALA A 80 12.31 10.41 5.94
CA ALA A 80 12.03 11.28 7.09
C ALA A 80 12.77 10.82 8.36
N ASP A 81 12.68 9.53 8.69
CA ASP A 81 13.36 8.95 9.84
C ASP A 81 14.89 9.03 9.72
N LEU A 82 15.44 8.75 8.53
CA LEU A 82 16.88 8.84 8.28
C LEU A 82 17.38 10.28 8.32
N THR A 83 16.56 11.24 7.90
CA THR A 83 16.86 12.66 8.07
C THR A 83 16.91 13.01 9.54
N ALA A 84 15.95 12.57 10.35
CA ALA A 84 15.97 12.75 11.79
C ALA A 84 17.18 12.06 12.47
N ALA A 85 17.62 10.90 11.95
CA ALA A 85 18.82 10.21 12.43
C ALA A 85 20.09 11.01 12.13
N ILE A 86 20.23 11.53 10.89
CA ILE A 86 21.38 12.35 10.45
C ILE A 86 21.48 13.67 11.24
N GLU A 87 20.35 14.34 11.51
CA GLU A 87 20.32 15.55 12.34
C GLU A 87 20.86 15.33 13.75
N ARG A 88 20.65 14.13 14.30
CA ARG A 88 21.12 13.75 15.64
C ARG A 88 22.57 13.27 15.64
N ASN A 89 22.99 12.58 14.60
CA ASN A 89 24.36 12.16 14.41
C ASN A 89 24.78 12.19 12.94
N PRO A 90 25.39 13.31 12.49
CA PRO A 90 25.78 13.52 11.09
C PRO A 90 27.01 12.73 10.64
N TYR A 91 27.66 11.95 11.51
CA TYR A 91 28.90 11.24 11.19
C TYR A 91 28.69 9.76 10.83
N VAL A 92 27.43 9.30 10.72
CA VAL A 92 27.10 7.91 10.44
C VAL A 92 26.89 7.71 8.93
N SER A 93 27.89 7.19 8.22
CA SER A 93 27.86 6.94 6.76
C SER A 93 26.63 6.10 6.34
N ARG A 94 26.28 5.07 7.12
CA ARG A 94 25.12 4.20 6.86
C ARG A 94 23.79 4.93 6.80
N SER A 95 23.61 6.01 7.57
CA SER A 95 22.36 6.79 7.54
C SER A 95 22.20 7.54 6.21
N TYR A 96 23.27 8.10 5.69
CA TYR A 96 23.28 8.73 4.35
C TYR A 96 23.11 7.67 3.25
N GLN A 97 23.78 6.53 3.34
CA GLN A 97 23.66 5.44 2.39
C GLN A 97 22.21 4.97 2.26
N LEU A 98 21.56 4.66 3.38
CA LEU A 98 20.19 4.18 3.38
C LEU A 98 19.22 5.28 2.89
N ARG A 99 19.42 6.54 3.28
CA ARG A 99 18.60 7.67 2.77
C ARG A 99 18.77 7.86 1.26
N ALA A 100 19.97 7.69 0.75
CA ALA A 100 20.21 7.72 -0.70
C ALA A 100 19.45 6.59 -1.42
N MET A 101 19.43 5.39 -0.85
CA MET A 101 18.65 4.28 -1.41
C MET A 101 17.15 4.60 -1.41
N CYS A 102 16.60 5.21 -0.35
CA CYS A 102 15.22 5.68 -0.33
C CYS A 102 14.96 6.71 -1.43
N ARG A 103 15.83 7.73 -1.55
CA ARG A 103 15.74 8.80 -2.55
C ARG A 103 15.83 8.28 -3.98
N ALA A 104 16.68 7.28 -4.23
CA ALA A 104 16.77 6.63 -5.53
C ALA A 104 15.46 5.87 -5.90
N ARG A 105 14.80 5.26 -4.91
CA ARG A 105 13.47 4.65 -5.10
C ARG A 105 12.36 5.66 -5.31
N LEU A 106 12.52 6.90 -4.82
CA LEU A 106 11.62 8.04 -5.02
C LEU A 106 11.99 8.87 -6.25
N ASP A 107 12.83 8.35 -7.14
CA ASP A 107 13.35 9.01 -8.35
C ASP A 107 14.09 10.35 -8.11
N SER A 108 14.47 10.58 -6.85
CA SER A 108 15.23 11.78 -6.45
C SER A 108 16.75 11.55 -6.57
N LEU A 109 17.21 11.22 -7.78
CA LEU A 109 18.58 10.73 -8.04
C LEU A 109 19.67 11.76 -7.67
N VAL A 110 19.44 13.05 -7.90
CA VAL A 110 20.40 14.12 -7.53
C VAL A 110 20.61 14.19 -6.01
N ALA A 111 19.53 14.07 -5.25
CA ALA A 111 19.60 14.09 -3.79
C ALA A 111 20.22 12.78 -3.25
N ALA A 112 19.95 11.65 -3.90
CA ALA A 112 20.55 10.35 -3.58
C ALA A 112 22.07 10.39 -3.79
N GLU A 113 22.53 10.90 -4.92
CA GLU A 113 23.96 11.05 -5.19
C GLU A 113 24.67 11.94 -4.15
N LYS A 114 24.03 13.06 -3.78
CA LYS A 114 24.59 13.94 -2.74
C LYS A 114 24.80 13.19 -1.43
N ASP A 115 23.85 12.39 -1.01
CA ASP A 115 23.97 11.58 0.22
C ASP A 115 25.08 10.54 0.13
N ILE A 116 25.18 9.79 -0.97
CA ILE A 116 26.29 8.84 -1.14
C ILE A 116 27.63 9.54 -1.11
N ARG A 117 27.78 10.71 -1.74
CA ARG A 117 29.03 11.49 -1.69
C ARG A 117 29.35 11.97 -0.28
N GLU A 118 28.35 12.31 0.54
CA GLU A 118 28.57 12.59 1.97
C GLU A 118 28.99 11.34 2.72
N ALA A 119 28.36 10.18 2.47
CA ALA A 119 28.75 8.91 3.08
C ALA A 119 30.23 8.53 2.76
N ILE A 120 30.65 8.70 1.50
CA ILE A 120 32.03 8.44 1.04
C ILE A 120 33.07 9.33 1.78
N LYS A 121 32.71 10.55 2.21
CA LYS A 121 33.64 11.38 3.00
C LYS A 121 33.97 10.76 4.36
N PHE A 122 33.02 10.03 4.96
CA PHE A 122 33.22 9.36 6.25
C PHE A 122 33.85 7.97 6.10
N ASP A 123 33.55 7.27 4.99
CA ASP A 123 34.09 5.95 4.71
C ASP A 123 34.48 5.81 3.22
N PRO A 124 35.64 6.40 2.81
CA PRO A 124 36.06 6.44 1.41
C PRO A 124 36.45 5.10 0.82
N TYR A 125 36.73 4.08 1.66
CA TYR A 125 37.18 2.75 1.24
C TYR A 125 36.06 1.70 1.29
N ASP A 126 34.84 2.04 1.66
CA ASP A 126 33.70 1.12 1.61
C ASP A 126 33.27 0.89 0.14
N PRO A 127 33.47 -0.33 -0.41
CA PRO A 127 33.10 -0.62 -1.79
C PRO A 127 31.61 -0.47 -2.06
N ALA A 128 30.76 -0.70 -1.06
CA ALA A 128 29.30 -0.63 -1.22
C ALA A 128 28.83 0.81 -1.53
N LEU A 129 29.50 1.83 -0.97
CA LEU A 129 29.17 3.23 -1.27
C LEU A 129 29.48 3.59 -2.73
N TRP A 130 30.61 3.12 -3.26
CA TRP A 130 30.98 3.33 -4.66
C TRP A 130 30.07 2.54 -5.60
N GLN A 131 29.66 1.31 -5.25
CA GLN A 131 28.68 0.54 -6.00
C GLN A 131 27.34 1.28 -6.07
N ASN A 132 26.82 1.77 -4.94
CA ASN A 132 25.57 2.54 -4.90
C ASN A 132 25.67 3.82 -5.72
N LEU A 133 26.81 4.52 -5.69
CA LEU A 133 27.05 5.68 -6.53
C LEU A 133 26.98 5.33 -8.02
N GLY A 134 27.60 4.21 -8.41
CA GLY A 134 27.55 3.70 -9.78
C GLY A 134 26.13 3.34 -10.22
N VAL A 135 25.35 2.68 -9.35
CA VAL A 135 23.93 2.34 -9.62
C VAL A 135 23.09 3.60 -9.80
N ILE A 136 23.27 4.62 -8.95
CA ILE A 136 22.56 5.92 -9.09
C ILE A 136 22.90 6.60 -10.42
N ALA A 137 24.19 6.58 -10.83
CA ALA A 137 24.59 7.14 -12.12
C ALA A 137 23.96 6.38 -13.30
N MET A 138 23.85 5.03 -13.20
CA MET A 138 23.17 4.21 -14.20
C MET A 138 21.67 4.54 -14.28
N GLN A 139 20.99 4.69 -13.14
CA GLN A 139 19.58 5.07 -13.10
C GLN A 139 19.33 6.48 -13.71
N ALA A 140 20.31 7.37 -13.56
CA ALA A 140 20.30 8.69 -14.20
C ALA A 140 20.58 8.64 -15.72
N GLY A 141 20.91 7.48 -16.28
CA GLY A 141 21.27 7.31 -17.69
C GLY A 141 22.67 7.86 -18.04
N ASP A 142 23.47 8.19 -17.02
CA ASP A 142 24.83 8.74 -17.21
C ASP A 142 25.87 7.59 -17.18
N TRP A 143 25.92 6.87 -18.31
CA TRP A 143 26.73 5.66 -18.45
C TRP A 143 28.24 5.94 -18.41
N GLU A 144 28.68 7.10 -18.95
CA GLU A 144 30.10 7.48 -18.90
C GLU A 144 30.56 7.72 -17.47
N ARG A 145 29.76 8.43 -16.69
CA ARG A 145 30.03 8.68 -15.30
C ARG A 145 29.98 7.39 -14.47
N ALA A 146 29.00 6.53 -14.72
CA ALA A 146 28.90 5.22 -14.09
C ALA A 146 30.19 4.39 -14.35
N SER A 147 30.69 4.36 -15.59
CA SER A 147 31.95 3.69 -15.94
C SER A 147 33.13 4.24 -15.14
N GLY A 148 33.28 5.56 -15.06
CA GLY A 148 34.38 6.19 -14.27
C GLY A 148 34.32 5.89 -12.78
N ILE A 149 33.13 5.81 -12.20
CA ILE A 149 32.91 5.42 -10.80
C ILE A 149 33.35 3.99 -10.56
N VAL A 150 32.94 3.06 -11.45
CA VAL A 150 33.26 1.64 -11.33
C VAL A 150 34.75 1.40 -11.56
N ASP A 151 35.37 2.08 -12.50
CA ASP A 151 36.82 2.03 -12.73
C ASP A 151 37.59 2.49 -11.47
N THR A 152 37.08 3.54 -10.79
CA THR A 152 37.63 4.00 -9.50
C THR A 152 37.49 2.90 -8.42
N LEU A 153 36.32 2.26 -8.33
CA LEU A 153 36.08 1.18 -7.38
C LEU A 153 37.00 -0.01 -7.63
N LEU A 154 37.21 -0.39 -8.89
CA LEU A 154 38.14 -1.46 -9.26
C LEU A 154 39.61 -1.12 -8.97
N ALA A 155 40.00 0.17 -8.98
CA ALA A 155 41.31 0.62 -8.57
C ALA A 155 41.55 0.43 -7.06
N TYR A 156 40.52 0.66 -6.22
CA TYR A 156 40.58 0.43 -4.77
C TYR A 156 40.40 -1.04 -4.39
N SER A 157 39.58 -1.76 -5.12
CA SER A 157 39.24 -3.16 -4.84
C SER A 157 39.27 -4.00 -6.13
N PRO A 158 40.51 -4.39 -6.57
CA PRO A 158 40.72 -5.00 -7.91
C PRO A 158 40.01 -6.35 -8.13
N ARG A 159 39.67 -7.07 -7.06
CA ARG A 159 38.98 -8.37 -7.11
C ARG A 159 37.56 -8.32 -6.57
N ASN A 160 36.89 -7.18 -6.73
CA ASN A 160 35.51 -7.00 -6.32
C ASN A 160 34.57 -7.53 -7.42
N SER A 161 33.92 -8.68 -7.18
CA SER A 161 32.96 -9.27 -8.12
C SER A 161 31.77 -8.35 -8.39
N GLY A 162 31.22 -7.67 -7.38
CA GLY A 162 30.15 -6.72 -7.54
C GLY A 162 30.50 -5.51 -8.41
N ALA A 163 31.74 -5.01 -8.33
CA ALA A 163 32.24 -3.97 -9.22
C ALA A 163 32.34 -4.47 -10.67
N ALA A 164 32.84 -5.70 -10.86
CA ALA A 164 32.93 -6.30 -12.19
C ALA A 164 31.53 -6.53 -12.80
N LEU A 165 30.55 -6.99 -12.00
CA LEU A 165 29.14 -7.11 -12.41
C LEU A 165 28.55 -5.76 -12.83
N LEU A 166 28.77 -4.71 -12.03
CA LEU A 166 28.30 -3.38 -12.36
C LEU A 166 28.93 -2.86 -13.66
N ASN A 167 30.25 -3.08 -13.85
CA ASN A 167 30.93 -2.68 -15.08
C ASN A 167 30.40 -3.43 -16.31
N THR A 168 30.09 -4.72 -16.15
CA THR A 168 29.44 -5.51 -17.21
C THR A 168 28.13 -4.86 -17.67
N ARG A 169 27.26 -4.48 -16.70
CA ARG A 169 25.97 -3.84 -17.01
C ARG A 169 26.14 -2.47 -17.67
N VAL A 170 27.09 -1.67 -17.19
CA VAL A 170 27.43 -0.37 -17.81
C VAL A 170 27.92 -0.59 -19.26
N ALA A 171 28.84 -1.50 -19.47
CA ALA A 171 29.38 -1.80 -20.80
C ALA A 171 28.31 -2.30 -21.77
N LEU A 172 27.39 -3.17 -21.33
CA LEU A 172 26.23 -3.60 -22.13
C LEU A 172 25.33 -2.44 -22.53
N SER A 173 25.05 -1.51 -21.59
CA SER A 173 24.23 -0.34 -21.88
C SER A 173 24.91 0.65 -22.87
N MET A 174 26.25 0.65 -22.90
CA MET A 174 27.05 1.40 -23.86
C MET A 174 27.26 0.64 -25.20
N ASN A 175 26.64 -0.54 -25.37
CA ASN A 175 26.84 -1.46 -26.49
C ASN A 175 28.29 -1.95 -26.66
N ASP A 176 29.14 -1.85 -25.63
CA ASP A 176 30.50 -2.41 -25.62
C ASP A 176 30.48 -3.86 -25.13
N THR A 177 30.07 -4.78 -26.00
CA THR A 177 29.92 -6.19 -25.69
C THR A 177 31.27 -6.89 -25.41
N LEU A 178 32.39 -6.33 -25.91
CA LEU A 178 33.73 -6.88 -25.66
C LEU A 178 34.19 -6.57 -24.24
N LYS A 179 34.06 -5.29 -23.81
CA LYS A 179 34.34 -4.89 -22.43
C LYS A 179 33.39 -5.61 -21.45
N ALA A 180 32.11 -5.75 -21.82
CA ALA A 180 31.14 -6.47 -21.01
C ALA A 180 31.57 -7.93 -20.77
N LEU A 181 32.00 -8.64 -21.82
CA LEU A 181 32.44 -10.02 -21.70
C LEU A 181 33.71 -10.16 -20.83
N ASP A 182 34.70 -9.29 -21.03
CA ASP A 182 35.93 -9.27 -20.21
C ASP A 182 35.61 -9.10 -18.72
N MET A 183 34.71 -8.13 -18.40
CA MET A 183 34.32 -7.88 -17.02
C MET A 183 33.47 -9.02 -16.43
N ALA A 184 32.56 -9.59 -17.20
CA ALA A 184 31.76 -10.74 -16.75
C ALA A 184 32.63 -11.98 -16.50
N CYS A 185 33.66 -12.24 -17.33
CA CYS A 185 34.60 -13.30 -17.10
C CYS A 185 35.46 -13.08 -15.83
N LYS A 186 35.90 -11.84 -15.60
CA LYS A 186 36.58 -11.45 -14.34
C LYS A 186 35.67 -11.63 -13.12
N ALA A 187 34.39 -11.28 -13.21
CA ALA A 187 33.43 -11.49 -12.12
C ALA A 187 33.37 -12.99 -11.73
N VAL A 188 33.29 -13.87 -12.72
CA VAL A 188 33.32 -15.33 -12.50
C VAL A 188 34.66 -15.79 -11.87
N GLU A 189 35.80 -15.24 -12.29
CA GLU A 189 37.10 -15.55 -11.69
C GLU A 189 37.19 -15.08 -10.23
N PHE A 190 36.56 -13.97 -9.89
CA PHE A 190 36.60 -13.40 -8.54
C PHE A 190 35.68 -14.15 -7.57
N ASP A 191 34.54 -14.68 -8.05
CA ASP A 191 33.59 -15.42 -7.23
C ASP A 191 32.91 -16.56 -8.01
N VAL A 192 33.56 -17.71 -8.07
CA VAL A 192 33.10 -18.92 -8.80
C VAL A 192 31.90 -19.62 -8.12
N TYR A 193 31.52 -19.21 -6.91
CA TYR A 193 30.43 -19.81 -6.14
C TYR A 193 29.19 -18.90 -6.09
N SER A 194 29.26 -17.71 -6.64
CA SER A 194 28.10 -16.83 -6.78
C SER A 194 27.30 -17.18 -8.02
N SER A 195 26.03 -17.49 -7.87
CA SER A 195 25.11 -17.71 -9.00
C SER A 195 24.97 -16.45 -9.86
N GLU A 196 25.01 -15.27 -9.24
CA GLU A 196 24.83 -13.96 -9.89
C GLU A 196 25.88 -13.67 -10.98
N VAL A 197 27.13 -14.12 -10.80
CA VAL A 197 28.17 -13.88 -11.80
C VAL A 197 27.92 -14.66 -13.09
N TYR A 198 27.35 -15.87 -12.99
CA TYR A 198 26.96 -16.67 -14.15
C TYR A 198 25.71 -16.11 -14.83
N ASP A 199 24.69 -15.67 -14.08
CA ASP A 199 23.52 -14.99 -14.63
C ASP A 199 23.96 -13.76 -15.42
N ASN A 200 24.83 -12.94 -14.84
CA ASN A 200 25.34 -11.73 -15.48
C ASN A 200 26.12 -12.03 -16.77
N ARG A 201 27.00 -13.07 -16.78
CA ARG A 201 27.74 -13.46 -17.99
C ARG A 201 26.80 -14.05 -19.06
N SER A 202 25.77 -14.79 -18.65
CA SER A 202 24.75 -15.30 -19.58
C SER A 202 24.05 -14.17 -20.34
N MET A 203 23.77 -13.03 -19.67
CA MET A 203 23.19 -11.84 -20.33
C MET A 203 24.10 -11.30 -21.43
N VAL A 204 25.41 -11.29 -21.21
CA VAL A 204 26.38 -10.87 -22.23
C VAL A 204 26.38 -11.84 -23.42
N TYR A 205 26.38 -13.16 -23.16
CA TYR A 205 26.27 -14.16 -24.21
C TYR A 205 24.95 -14.04 -24.99
N CYS A 206 23.84 -13.76 -24.32
CA CYS A 206 22.58 -13.47 -24.99
C CYS A 206 22.65 -12.25 -25.91
N ALA A 207 23.30 -11.17 -25.46
CA ALA A 207 23.49 -9.97 -26.27
C ALA A 207 24.38 -10.22 -27.51
N GLN A 208 25.29 -11.20 -27.43
CA GLN A 208 26.12 -11.64 -28.56
C GLN A 208 25.45 -12.70 -29.44
N GLY A 209 24.28 -13.24 -29.05
CA GLY A 209 23.59 -14.33 -29.75
C GLY A 209 24.17 -15.72 -29.46
N GLU A 210 25.10 -15.84 -28.49
CA GLU A 210 25.77 -17.08 -28.08
C GLU A 210 24.91 -17.86 -27.08
N TYR A 211 23.71 -18.27 -27.50
CA TYR A 211 22.70 -18.87 -26.63
C TYR A 211 23.13 -20.19 -25.97
N GLU A 212 24.04 -20.96 -26.60
CA GLU A 212 24.54 -22.20 -26.02
C GLU A 212 25.45 -21.94 -24.80
N LEU A 213 26.24 -20.88 -24.85
CA LEU A 213 27.09 -20.48 -23.74
C LEU A 213 26.25 -19.86 -22.61
N ALA A 214 25.25 -19.07 -22.99
CA ALA A 214 24.30 -18.51 -22.04
C ALA A 214 23.56 -19.61 -21.26
N GLU A 215 23.06 -20.66 -21.95
CA GLU A 215 22.34 -21.76 -21.27
C GLU A 215 23.27 -22.51 -20.30
N LYS A 216 24.53 -22.75 -20.65
CA LYS A 216 25.51 -23.39 -19.73
C LYS A 216 25.76 -22.57 -18.47
N ASP A 217 25.85 -21.24 -18.61
CA ASP A 217 26.04 -20.38 -17.45
C ASP A 217 24.79 -20.37 -16.57
N LEU A 218 23.59 -20.31 -17.16
CA LEU A 218 22.34 -20.39 -16.42
C LEU A 218 22.12 -21.74 -15.73
N ASP A 219 22.56 -22.85 -16.39
CA ASP A 219 22.59 -24.17 -15.76
C ASP A 219 23.50 -24.15 -14.53
N ARG A 220 24.69 -23.53 -14.63
CA ARG A 220 25.60 -23.42 -13.53
C ARG A 220 25.07 -22.53 -12.40
N SER A 221 24.39 -21.44 -12.73
CA SER A 221 23.72 -20.58 -11.76
C SER A 221 22.66 -21.36 -10.97
N LEU A 222 21.84 -22.15 -11.65
CA LEU A 222 20.79 -22.97 -11.03
C LEU A 222 21.34 -24.15 -10.21
N GLU A 223 22.50 -24.71 -10.58
CA GLU A 223 23.21 -25.68 -9.72
C GLU A 223 23.64 -25.07 -8.39
N LEU A 224 24.08 -23.80 -8.40
CA LEU A 224 24.52 -23.08 -7.21
C LEU A 224 23.32 -22.59 -6.37
N MET A 225 22.25 -22.13 -7.00
CA MET A 225 21.06 -21.59 -6.34
C MET A 225 19.77 -22.00 -7.06
N PRO A 226 19.21 -23.19 -6.79
CA PRO A 226 18.00 -23.70 -7.45
C PRO A 226 16.72 -22.91 -7.14
N SER A 227 16.74 -22.06 -6.11
CA SER A 227 15.58 -21.30 -5.66
C SER A 227 15.41 -19.93 -6.32
N ARG A 228 16.15 -19.63 -7.39
CA ARG A 228 16.07 -18.35 -8.11
C ARG A 228 15.10 -18.45 -9.28
N GLY A 229 13.88 -17.94 -9.13
CA GLY A 229 12.85 -17.93 -10.17
C GLY A 229 13.31 -17.15 -11.42
N GLY A 230 13.95 -16.01 -11.25
CA GLY A 230 14.48 -15.19 -12.35
C GLY A 230 15.47 -15.91 -13.26
N THR A 231 16.34 -16.76 -12.70
CA THR A 231 17.31 -17.55 -13.49
C THR A 231 16.60 -18.57 -14.39
N TYR A 232 15.52 -19.22 -13.90
CA TYR A 232 14.69 -20.07 -14.76
C TYR A 232 14.02 -19.27 -15.90
N VAL A 233 13.52 -18.06 -15.61
CA VAL A 233 12.93 -17.18 -16.62
C VAL A 233 13.97 -16.83 -17.72
N ASN A 234 15.18 -16.48 -17.31
CA ASN A 234 16.27 -16.16 -18.25
C ASN A 234 16.68 -17.40 -19.07
N ARG A 235 16.72 -18.60 -18.47
CA ARG A 235 16.99 -19.83 -19.20
C ARG A 235 15.87 -20.21 -20.16
N ALA A 236 14.63 -19.99 -19.76
CA ALA A 236 13.46 -20.15 -20.64
C ALA A 236 13.56 -19.24 -21.88
N LEU A 237 13.96 -17.97 -21.69
CA LEU A 237 14.19 -17.04 -22.79
C LEU A 237 15.28 -17.52 -23.75
N VAL A 238 16.41 -17.99 -23.22
CA VAL A 238 17.51 -18.58 -24.02
C VAL A 238 17.03 -19.80 -24.81
N ARG A 239 16.29 -20.71 -24.18
CA ARG A 239 15.69 -21.88 -24.80
C ARG A 239 14.67 -21.52 -25.89
N TYR A 240 13.88 -20.47 -25.65
CA TYR A 240 12.97 -19.94 -26.67
C TYR A 240 13.73 -19.48 -27.94
N TYR A 241 14.80 -18.70 -27.78
CA TYR A 241 15.62 -18.27 -28.92
C TYR A 241 16.32 -19.44 -29.65
N ARG A 242 16.62 -20.53 -28.95
CA ARG A 242 17.11 -21.78 -29.51
C ARG A 242 16.01 -22.66 -30.13
N ASN A 243 14.77 -22.18 -30.19
CA ASN A 243 13.58 -22.91 -30.61
C ASN A 243 13.26 -24.17 -29.80
N ASN A 244 13.75 -24.24 -28.55
CA ASN A 244 13.40 -25.28 -27.58
C ASN A 244 12.18 -24.84 -26.77
N LEU A 245 11.01 -24.78 -27.40
CA LEU A 245 9.77 -24.26 -26.81
C LEU A 245 9.31 -25.11 -25.60
N ARG A 246 9.54 -26.44 -25.65
CA ARG A 246 9.19 -27.33 -24.55
C ARG A 246 10.06 -27.05 -23.32
N GLY A 247 11.38 -26.97 -23.50
CA GLY A 247 12.29 -26.64 -22.41
C GLY A 247 12.06 -25.24 -21.83
N ALA A 248 11.63 -24.29 -22.68
CA ALA A 248 11.25 -22.95 -22.20
C ALA A 248 9.98 -23.02 -21.35
N MET A 249 8.97 -23.82 -21.74
CA MET A 249 7.74 -24.03 -20.93
C MET A 249 8.06 -24.66 -19.60
N ASP A 250 8.89 -25.73 -19.60
CA ASP A 250 9.30 -26.43 -18.37
C ASP A 250 10.01 -25.44 -17.41
N ASP A 251 10.85 -24.54 -17.91
CA ASP A 251 11.55 -23.54 -17.09
C ASP A 251 10.59 -22.47 -16.54
N TYR A 252 9.59 -22.00 -17.30
CA TYR A 252 8.56 -21.09 -16.73
C TYR A 252 7.72 -21.80 -15.67
N ASP A 253 7.41 -23.08 -15.83
CA ASP A 253 6.71 -23.85 -14.82
C ASP A 253 7.56 -24.01 -13.55
N MET A 254 8.87 -24.24 -13.70
CA MET A 254 9.81 -24.25 -12.56
C MET A 254 9.90 -22.89 -11.89
N ALA A 255 10.02 -21.79 -12.65
CA ALA A 255 10.04 -20.44 -12.09
C ALA A 255 8.80 -20.18 -11.22
N LEU A 256 7.61 -20.58 -11.69
CA LEU A 256 6.35 -20.40 -10.99
C LEU A 256 6.13 -21.41 -9.84
N SER A 257 6.81 -22.53 -9.85
CA SER A 257 6.83 -23.45 -8.69
C SER A 257 7.63 -22.89 -7.52
N VAL A 258 8.71 -22.15 -7.82
CA VAL A 258 9.58 -21.48 -6.85
C VAL A 258 8.95 -20.16 -6.40
N GLU A 259 8.43 -19.38 -7.34
CA GLU A 259 7.85 -18.04 -7.15
C GLU A 259 6.49 -17.95 -7.85
N PRO A 260 5.38 -18.40 -7.21
CA PRO A 260 4.06 -18.43 -7.84
C PRO A 260 3.55 -17.07 -8.34
N GLY A 261 4.06 -15.98 -7.76
CA GLY A 261 3.76 -14.61 -8.16
C GLY A 261 4.77 -13.98 -9.12
N ASN A 262 5.69 -14.76 -9.72
CA ASN A 262 6.65 -14.21 -10.66
C ASN A 262 5.94 -13.69 -11.92
N PHE A 263 5.79 -12.38 -11.96
CA PHE A 263 5.08 -11.65 -13.01
C PHE A 263 5.67 -11.92 -14.40
N VAL A 264 7.02 -11.91 -14.52
CA VAL A 264 7.70 -12.10 -15.81
C VAL A 264 7.50 -13.52 -16.31
N ALA A 265 7.55 -14.50 -15.43
CA ALA A 265 7.30 -15.89 -15.78
C ALA A 265 5.86 -16.10 -16.27
N LEU A 266 4.86 -15.54 -15.57
CA LEU A 266 3.44 -15.62 -15.98
C LEU A 266 3.23 -14.96 -17.34
N TYR A 267 3.74 -13.74 -17.52
CA TYR A 267 3.57 -12.99 -18.76
C TYR A 267 4.20 -13.71 -19.95
N ASN A 268 5.46 -14.13 -19.81
CA ASN A 268 6.19 -14.81 -20.88
C ASN A 268 5.60 -16.20 -21.18
N ARG A 269 5.16 -16.95 -20.16
CA ARG A 269 4.48 -18.23 -20.35
C ARG A 269 3.15 -18.05 -21.08
N GLY A 270 2.40 -17.01 -20.73
CA GLY A 270 1.18 -16.62 -21.45
C GLY A 270 1.44 -16.33 -22.92
N LEU A 271 2.48 -15.56 -23.25
CA LEU A 271 2.89 -15.32 -24.64
C LEU A 271 3.31 -16.62 -25.36
N LEU A 272 4.07 -17.48 -24.69
CA LEU A 272 4.48 -18.76 -25.27
C LEU A 272 3.28 -19.67 -25.54
N ARG A 273 2.33 -19.77 -24.61
CA ARG A 273 1.07 -20.51 -24.75
C ARG A 273 0.23 -19.97 -25.92
N MET A 274 0.13 -18.64 -26.03
CA MET A 274 -0.54 -17.98 -27.15
C MET A 274 0.10 -18.39 -28.49
N ASN A 275 1.44 -18.40 -28.57
CA ASN A 275 2.17 -18.78 -29.80
C ASN A 275 1.98 -20.26 -30.18
N VAL A 276 1.75 -21.15 -29.23
CA VAL A 276 1.50 -22.59 -29.50
C VAL A 276 0.02 -22.92 -29.58
N GLY A 277 -0.88 -21.95 -29.47
CA GLY A 277 -2.34 -22.10 -29.58
C GLY A 277 -3.04 -22.66 -28.36
N ASP A 278 -2.42 -22.59 -27.17
CA ASP A 278 -3.05 -22.96 -25.89
C ASP A 278 -3.74 -21.72 -25.28
N ASP A 279 -4.76 -21.21 -26.00
CA ASP A 279 -5.40 -19.92 -25.71
C ASP A 279 -6.04 -19.88 -24.31
N ASN A 280 -6.68 -20.96 -23.87
CA ASN A 280 -7.35 -20.98 -22.57
C ASN A 280 -6.37 -20.83 -21.40
N ARG A 281 -5.26 -21.60 -21.41
CA ARG A 281 -4.26 -21.48 -20.35
C ARG A 281 -3.44 -20.18 -20.45
N ALA A 282 -3.31 -19.62 -21.65
CA ALA A 282 -2.72 -18.30 -21.82
C ALA A 282 -3.59 -17.21 -21.17
N ILE A 283 -4.93 -17.30 -21.30
CA ILE A 283 -5.87 -16.39 -20.60
C ILE A 283 -5.69 -16.50 -19.08
N GLU A 284 -5.59 -17.73 -18.53
CA GLU A 284 -5.35 -17.94 -17.10
C GLU A 284 -4.05 -17.29 -16.60
N ASP A 285 -2.97 -17.35 -17.41
CA ASP A 285 -1.71 -16.69 -17.08
C ASP A 285 -1.86 -15.16 -17.07
N PHE A 286 -2.52 -14.59 -18.09
CA PHE A 286 -2.77 -13.14 -18.12
C PHE A 286 -3.77 -12.68 -17.07
N ASP A 287 -4.74 -13.50 -16.67
CA ASP A 287 -5.62 -13.22 -15.54
C ASP A 287 -4.80 -13.05 -14.25
N LYS A 288 -3.86 -13.96 -13.97
CA LYS A 288 -2.94 -13.85 -12.82
C LYS A 288 -2.02 -12.63 -12.91
N VAL A 289 -1.51 -12.31 -14.12
CA VAL A 289 -0.75 -11.07 -14.32
C VAL A 289 -1.58 -9.85 -13.94
N LEU A 290 -2.86 -9.80 -14.33
CA LEU A 290 -3.76 -8.69 -14.04
C LEU A 290 -4.28 -8.68 -12.59
N GLU A 291 -4.25 -9.81 -11.89
CA GLU A 291 -4.45 -9.86 -10.44
C GLU A 291 -3.27 -9.22 -9.69
N ILE A 292 -2.04 -9.42 -10.18
CA ILE A 292 -0.82 -8.84 -9.59
C ILE A 292 -0.67 -7.36 -9.96
N ASP A 293 -0.87 -7.02 -11.23
CA ASP A 293 -0.77 -5.67 -11.79
C ASP A 293 -2.03 -5.36 -12.61
N PRO A 294 -3.10 -4.84 -11.97
CA PRO A 294 -4.36 -4.51 -12.65
C PRO A 294 -4.23 -3.46 -13.75
N ASP A 295 -3.17 -2.65 -13.73
CA ASP A 295 -2.91 -1.60 -14.70
C ASP A 295 -2.02 -2.07 -15.87
N ASN A 296 -1.71 -3.36 -15.95
CA ASN A 296 -0.90 -3.92 -17.05
C ASN A 296 -1.66 -3.95 -18.37
N THR A 297 -1.51 -2.89 -19.13
CA THR A 297 -2.23 -2.72 -20.40
C THR A 297 -1.80 -3.73 -21.46
N MET A 298 -0.52 -4.16 -21.48
CA MET A 298 -0.03 -5.17 -22.43
C MET A 298 -0.64 -6.55 -22.19
N ALA A 299 -0.68 -6.99 -20.92
CA ALA A 299 -1.33 -8.25 -20.55
C ALA A 299 -2.84 -8.20 -20.87
N ARG A 300 -3.49 -7.09 -20.60
CA ARG A 300 -4.91 -6.86 -20.91
C ARG A 300 -5.18 -6.94 -22.42
N PHE A 301 -4.32 -6.32 -23.22
CA PHE A 301 -4.44 -6.38 -24.67
C PHE A 301 -4.27 -7.80 -25.23
N ASN A 302 -3.24 -8.53 -24.75
CA ASN A 302 -3.01 -9.93 -25.13
C ASN A 302 -4.18 -10.83 -24.71
N ARG A 303 -4.73 -10.64 -23.50
CA ARG A 303 -5.93 -11.37 -23.07
C ARG A 303 -7.13 -11.08 -23.97
N GLY A 304 -7.32 -9.83 -24.38
CA GLY A 304 -8.35 -9.46 -25.34
C GLY A 304 -8.23 -10.20 -26.67
N LEU A 305 -7.01 -10.33 -27.21
CA LEU A 305 -6.75 -11.10 -28.45
C LEU A 305 -7.13 -12.57 -28.27
N LEU A 306 -6.74 -13.18 -27.16
CA LEU A 306 -7.05 -14.58 -26.83
C LEU A 306 -8.56 -14.81 -26.64
N ARG A 307 -9.26 -13.87 -25.97
CA ARG A 307 -10.72 -13.92 -25.79
C ARG A 307 -11.47 -13.93 -27.12
N VAL A 308 -10.99 -13.19 -28.12
CA VAL A 308 -11.54 -13.24 -29.48
C VAL A 308 -11.39 -14.65 -30.05
N ASN A 309 -10.22 -15.28 -29.89
CA ASN A 309 -9.95 -16.64 -30.42
C ASN A 309 -10.88 -17.68 -29.79
N VAL A 310 -11.17 -17.58 -28.49
CA VAL A 310 -12.07 -18.51 -27.79
C VAL A 310 -13.56 -18.12 -27.89
N GLY A 311 -13.89 -17.02 -28.58
CA GLY A 311 -15.27 -16.57 -28.80
C GLY A 311 -15.86 -15.71 -27.68
N ASP A 312 -15.09 -15.32 -26.67
CA ASP A 312 -15.51 -14.36 -25.64
C ASP A 312 -15.37 -12.92 -26.13
N TYR A 313 -16.19 -12.56 -27.11
CA TYR A 313 -16.18 -11.22 -27.69
C TYR A 313 -16.54 -10.12 -26.70
N SER A 314 -17.41 -10.43 -25.72
CA SER A 314 -17.83 -9.46 -24.69
C SER A 314 -16.68 -9.11 -23.76
N GLY A 315 -15.95 -10.12 -23.28
CA GLY A 315 -14.76 -9.91 -22.46
C GLY A 315 -13.65 -9.19 -23.22
N ALA A 316 -13.47 -9.52 -24.52
CA ALA A 316 -12.50 -8.84 -25.39
C ALA A 316 -12.82 -7.35 -25.54
N VAL A 317 -14.09 -6.98 -25.77
CA VAL A 317 -14.53 -5.57 -25.83
C VAL A 317 -14.22 -4.82 -24.54
N GLY A 318 -14.43 -5.46 -23.39
CA GLY A 318 -14.08 -4.88 -22.08
C GLY A 318 -12.57 -4.60 -21.97
N ASP A 319 -11.75 -5.59 -22.32
CA ASP A 319 -10.29 -5.47 -22.30
C ASP A 319 -9.78 -4.37 -23.24
N TYR A 320 -10.24 -4.36 -24.51
CA TYR A 320 -9.83 -3.32 -25.47
C TYR A 320 -10.32 -1.92 -25.09
N SER A 321 -11.49 -1.80 -24.47
CA SER A 321 -12.01 -0.50 -24.02
C SER A 321 -11.12 0.09 -22.95
N LYS A 322 -10.64 -0.72 -22.00
CA LYS A 322 -9.68 -0.27 -20.99
C LYS A 322 -8.32 0.08 -21.58
N VAL A 323 -7.84 -0.71 -22.55
CA VAL A 323 -6.62 -0.39 -23.30
C VAL A 323 -6.72 0.96 -24.02
N ILE A 324 -7.85 1.24 -24.66
CA ILE A 324 -8.10 2.50 -25.38
C ILE A 324 -8.20 3.68 -24.39
N GLU A 325 -8.76 3.46 -23.21
CA GLU A 325 -8.80 4.48 -22.14
C GLU A 325 -7.38 4.88 -21.71
N ASP A 326 -6.48 3.88 -21.54
CA ASP A 326 -5.10 4.10 -21.14
C ASP A 326 -4.20 4.59 -22.29
N TYR A 327 -4.48 4.14 -23.52
CA TYR A 327 -3.74 4.49 -24.75
C TYR A 327 -4.69 4.89 -25.90
N PRO A 328 -5.27 6.10 -25.85
CA PRO A 328 -6.25 6.56 -26.83
C PRO A 328 -5.75 6.61 -28.27
N ASN A 329 -4.43 6.56 -28.47
CA ASN A 329 -3.79 6.62 -29.79
C ASN A 329 -3.38 5.25 -30.33
N PHE A 330 -3.69 4.16 -29.63
CA PHE A 330 -3.35 2.81 -30.07
C PHE A 330 -4.38 2.25 -31.07
N GLU A 331 -4.18 2.57 -32.37
CA GLU A 331 -5.11 2.26 -33.46
C GLU A 331 -5.49 0.77 -33.52
N TYR A 332 -4.54 -0.13 -33.19
CA TYR A 332 -4.78 -1.57 -33.27
C TYR A 332 -5.84 -2.04 -32.26
N ALA A 333 -5.92 -1.42 -31.11
CA ALA A 333 -6.98 -1.73 -30.12
C ALA A 333 -8.39 -1.36 -30.64
N TYR A 334 -8.53 -0.22 -31.34
CA TYR A 334 -9.80 0.15 -31.98
C TYR A 334 -10.19 -0.83 -33.07
N GLN A 335 -9.23 -1.27 -33.89
CA GLN A 335 -9.49 -2.27 -34.92
C GLN A 335 -9.97 -3.59 -34.33
N CYS A 336 -9.27 -4.12 -33.32
CA CYS A 336 -9.63 -5.35 -32.62
C CYS A 336 -11.01 -5.23 -31.93
N ARG A 337 -11.31 -4.05 -31.32
CA ARG A 337 -12.61 -3.81 -30.68
C ARG A 337 -13.74 -3.73 -31.71
N ALA A 338 -13.52 -3.10 -32.85
CA ALA A 338 -14.52 -3.06 -33.94
C ALA A 338 -14.85 -4.46 -34.45
N ASP A 339 -13.81 -5.32 -34.62
CA ASP A 339 -14.01 -6.71 -35.03
C ASP A 339 -14.79 -7.52 -33.97
N ALA A 340 -14.49 -7.32 -32.67
CA ALA A 340 -15.24 -7.95 -31.59
C ALA A 340 -16.70 -7.46 -31.54
N TYR A 341 -16.98 -6.16 -31.75
CA TYR A 341 -18.34 -5.62 -31.86
C TYR A 341 -19.11 -6.22 -33.06
N ARG A 342 -18.45 -6.42 -34.21
CA ARG A 342 -19.10 -7.09 -35.37
C ARG A 342 -19.54 -8.51 -35.03
N ASN A 343 -18.69 -9.26 -34.32
CA ASN A 343 -19.01 -10.63 -33.90
C ASN A 343 -20.15 -10.67 -32.86
N LEU A 344 -20.30 -9.63 -32.04
CA LEU A 344 -21.44 -9.44 -31.12
C LEU A 344 -22.72 -8.94 -31.82
N GLY A 345 -22.66 -8.56 -33.13
CA GLY A 345 -23.77 -7.95 -33.84
C GLY A 345 -24.01 -6.46 -33.54
N GLU A 346 -23.11 -5.82 -32.78
CA GLU A 346 -23.19 -4.41 -32.36
C GLU A 346 -22.63 -3.46 -33.44
N ARG A 347 -23.22 -3.51 -34.65
CA ARG A 347 -22.72 -2.82 -35.84
C ARG A 347 -22.47 -1.33 -35.65
N LYS A 348 -23.34 -0.62 -34.95
CA LYS A 348 -23.18 0.84 -34.72
C LYS A 348 -21.93 1.19 -33.94
N LYS A 349 -21.54 0.35 -32.95
CA LYS A 349 -20.34 0.56 -32.17
C LYS A 349 -19.09 0.23 -32.99
N ALA A 350 -19.15 -0.82 -33.81
CA ALA A 350 -18.07 -1.15 -34.76
C ALA A 350 -17.82 -0.01 -35.76
N GLU A 351 -18.89 0.53 -36.38
CA GLU A 351 -18.81 1.67 -37.30
C GLU A 351 -18.24 2.94 -36.63
N ALA A 352 -18.49 3.16 -35.34
CA ALA A 352 -17.92 4.29 -34.61
C ALA A 352 -16.37 4.16 -34.49
N ASP A 353 -15.88 2.98 -34.12
CA ASP A 353 -14.42 2.72 -34.02
C ASP A 353 -13.76 2.83 -35.40
N GLU A 354 -14.39 2.28 -36.45
CA GLU A 354 -13.91 2.38 -37.82
C GLU A 354 -13.88 3.82 -38.35
N THR A 355 -14.92 4.59 -38.05
CA THR A 355 -14.99 6.01 -38.40
C THR A 355 -13.85 6.79 -37.76
N TRP A 356 -13.56 6.49 -36.49
CA TRP A 356 -12.43 7.08 -35.78
C TRP A 356 -11.09 6.74 -36.47
N LEU A 357 -10.88 5.48 -36.86
CA LEU A 357 -9.68 5.03 -37.59
C LEU A 357 -9.53 5.74 -38.95
N VAL A 358 -10.62 5.83 -39.73
CA VAL A 358 -10.61 6.51 -41.02
C VAL A 358 -10.31 7.99 -40.86
N LYS A 359 -10.96 8.69 -39.91
CA LYS A 359 -10.71 10.09 -39.61
C LYS A 359 -9.24 10.31 -39.27
N ARG A 360 -8.68 9.52 -38.38
CA ARG A 360 -7.27 9.62 -37.98
C ARG A 360 -6.29 9.43 -39.13
N ARG A 361 -6.55 8.45 -40.02
CA ARG A 361 -5.73 8.25 -41.23
C ARG A 361 -5.79 9.42 -42.17
N LEU A 362 -6.97 10.03 -42.35
CA LEU A 362 -7.16 11.24 -43.14
C LEU A 362 -6.42 12.45 -42.53
N ASP A 363 -6.50 12.60 -41.20
CA ASP A 363 -5.79 13.66 -40.50
C ASP A 363 -4.25 13.51 -40.66
N ILE A 364 -3.73 12.30 -40.52
CA ILE A 364 -2.32 12.00 -40.78
C ILE A 364 -1.92 12.33 -42.24
N TYR A 365 -2.77 12.02 -43.20
CA TYR A 365 -2.53 12.31 -44.61
C TYR A 365 -2.49 13.82 -44.90
N HIS A 366 -3.37 14.59 -44.25
CA HIS A 366 -3.49 16.03 -44.53
C HIS A 366 -2.53 16.87 -43.68
N LYS A 367 -2.28 16.52 -42.42
CA LYS A 367 -1.50 17.31 -41.45
C LYS A 367 -0.08 16.79 -41.23
N GLY A 368 0.21 15.54 -41.63
CA GLY A 368 1.43 14.82 -41.32
C GLY A 368 1.43 14.15 -39.94
N VAL A 369 2.25 13.11 -39.79
CA VAL A 369 2.26 12.26 -38.58
C VAL A 369 2.59 13.07 -37.33
N GLY A 370 3.58 13.98 -37.38
CA GLY A 370 4.02 14.76 -36.20
C GLY A 370 2.94 15.68 -35.66
N ALA A 371 2.25 16.44 -36.55
CA ALA A 371 1.19 17.37 -36.18
C ALA A 371 -0.02 16.67 -35.56
N VAL A 372 -0.36 15.47 -36.07
CA VAL A 372 -1.47 14.66 -35.52
C VAL A 372 -1.11 14.09 -34.16
N VAL A 373 0.13 13.63 -33.97
CA VAL A 373 0.59 13.13 -32.67
C VAL A 373 0.61 14.25 -31.62
N GLU A 374 1.04 15.46 -31.97
CA GLU A 374 1.00 16.61 -31.05
C GLU A 374 -0.43 17.03 -30.69
N GLU A 375 -1.35 17.11 -31.66
CA GLU A 375 -2.75 17.51 -31.45
C GLU A 375 -3.47 16.51 -30.52
N TYR A 376 -3.31 15.21 -30.76
CA TYR A 376 -3.90 14.16 -29.92
C TYR A 376 -3.17 13.98 -28.58
N SER A 377 -1.89 14.35 -28.48
CA SER A 377 -1.15 14.39 -27.21
C SER A 377 -1.63 15.51 -26.31
N ALA A 378 -1.83 16.70 -26.86
CA ALA A 378 -2.26 17.86 -26.10
C ALA A 378 -3.69 17.72 -25.51
N GLU A 379 -4.59 16.99 -26.20
CA GLU A 379 -5.92 16.68 -25.68
C GLU A 379 -5.88 15.68 -24.52
N ASN A 380 -4.88 14.78 -24.48
CA ASN A 380 -4.79 13.66 -23.55
C ASN A 380 -3.68 13.76 -22.50
N ASP A 381 -2.94 14.86 -22.44
CA ASP A 381 -1.83 15.08 -21.48
C ASP A 381 -2.23 14.98 -19.99
N LYS A 382 -3.53 15.01 -19.70
CA LYS A 382 -4.05 14.82 -18.35
C LYS A 382 -4.14 13.34 -17.91
N VAL A 383 -4.01 12.39 -18.83
CA VAL A 383 -4.26 10.96 -18.60
C VAL A 383 -3.00 10.10 -18.79
N ARG A 384 -1.93 10.62 -19.40
CA ARG A 384 -0.72 9.83 -19.72
C ARG A 384 0.12 9.51 -18.50
N LYS A 385 0.05 8.28 -18.03
CA LYS A 385 1.03 7.70 -17.08
C LYS A 385 2.21 6.98 -17.76
N ARG A 386 2.14 6.63 -19.06
CA ARG A 386 3.19 5.87 -19.81
C ARG A 386 3.20 6.27 -21.29
N SER A 387 4.37 6.10 -21.95
CA SER A 387 4.49 6.40 -23.39
C SER A 387 3.77 5.34 -24.24
N ASP A 388 3.11 5.75 -25.35
CA ASP A 388 2.42 4.86 -26.29
C ASP A 388 3.37 3.82 -26.92
N ASP A 389 4.69 4.07 -26.90
CA ASP A 389 5.69 3.14 -27.41
C ASP A 389 5.75 1.84 -26.61
N ASN A 390 5.39 1.84 -25.33
CA ASN A 390 5.38 0.62 -24.52
C ASN A 390 4.30 -0.37 -24.99
N ILE A 391 3.10 0.10 -25.34
CA ILE A 391 2.01 -0.81 -25.75
C ILE A 391 2.31 -1.52 -27.08
N ARG A 392 3.12 -0.94 -27.97
CA ARG A 392 3.53 -1.58 -29.22
C ARG A 392 4.40 -2.83 -29.02
N ASN A 393 4.92 -3.01 -27.83
CA ASN A 393 5.73 -4.17 -27.43
C ASN A 393 4.90 -5.29 -26.77
N TYR A 394 3.56 -5.26 -26.88
CA TYR A 394 2.64 -6.20 -26.22
C TYR A 394 2.96 -7.68 -26.45
N ASN A 395 3.61 -8.02 -27.59
CA ASN A 395 3.98 -9.38 -27.96
C ASN A 395 5.46 -9.72 -27.74
N LYS A 396 6.24 -8.84 -27.10
CA LYS A 396 7.65 -9.11 -26.82
C LYS A 396 7.81 -9.79 -25.47
N ILE A 397 8.66 -10.82 -25.47
CA ILE A 397 9.08 -11.52 -24.26
C ILE A 397 9.93 -10.56 -23.40
N VAL A 398 9.66 -10.54 -22.10
CA VAL A 398 10.32 -9.67 -21.13
C VAL A 398 11.48 -10.41 -20.49
N VAL A 399 12.63 -9.74 -20.34
CA VAL A 399 13.78 -10.25 -19.59
C VAL A 399 13.55 -10.01 -18.09
N ALA A 400 13.81 -11.02 -17.26
CA ALA A 400 13.81 -10.83 -15.82
C ALA A 400 15.02 -10.00 -15.40
N ASP A 401 14.80 -8.78 -14.93
CA ASP A 401 15.85 -7.95 -14.33
C ASP A 401 15.79 -8.10 -12.80
N GLU A 402 16.89 -8.59 -12.22
CA GLU A 402 16.99 -8.89 -10.78
C GLU A 402 16.79 -7.68 -9.86
N ALA A 403 16.94 -6.47 -10.38
CA ALA A 403 16.72 -5.25 -9.61
C ALA A 403 15.26 -5.04 -9.18
N PHE A 404 14.29 -5.71 -9.85
CA PHE A 404 12.86 -5.60 -9.58
C PHE A 404 12.28 -6.76 -8.76
N ASP A 405 13.00 -7.88 -8.62
CA ASP A 405 12.43 -9.15 -8.13
C ASP A 405 12.80 -9.56 -6.71
N LYS A 406 13.24 -8.66 -5.84
CA LYS A 406 13.19 -8.94 -4.40
C LYS A 406 11.75 -8.79 -3.89
N GLN A 407 10.82 -9.54 -4.45
CA GLN A 407 9.56 -9.86 -3.80
C GLN A 407 9.84 -10.97 -2.79
N TYR A 408 10.04 -10.58 -1.54
CA TYR A 408 10.06 -11.52 -0.43
C TYR A 408 8.74 -12.30 -0.42
N SER A 409 8.81 -13.62 -0.16
CA SER A 409 7.62 -14.46 -0.13
C SER A 409 6.59 -13.89 0.84
N ALA A 410 5.31 -13.92 0.46
CA ALA A 410 4.21 -13.39 1.26
C ALA A 410 4.07 -14.08 2.64
N GLU A 411 4.65 -15.26 2.83
CA GLU A 411 4.62 -16.05 4.07
C GLU A 411 5.45 -15.43 5.21
N TYR A 412 6.55 -14.70 4.89
CA TYR A 412 7.45 -14.12 5.90
C TYR A 412 7.11 -12.67 6.26
N ARG A 413 6.25 -11.99 5.51
CA ARG A 413 5.91 -10.58 5.74
C ARG A 413 4.65 -10.37 6.60
N GLY A 414 4.09 -11.44 7.16
CA GLY A 414 2.86 -11.38 7.94
C GLY A 414 1.65 -10.93 7.10
N ARG A 415 0.48 -10.80 7.71
CA ARG A 415 -0.80 -10.38 7.10
C ARG A 415 -0.77 -8.98 6.43
N ILE A 416 0.32 -8.24 6.53
CA ILE A 416 0.41 -6.79 6.29
C ILE A 416 0.62 -6.42 4.82
N GLN A 417 1.00 -7.33 3.92
CA GLN A 417 1.33 -7.00 2.53
C GLN A 417 0.47 -7.71 1.49
N ASN A 418 -0.78 -7.97 1.79
CA ASN A 418 -1.71 -8.49 0.81
C ASN A 418 -2.13 -7.35 -0.15
N ARG A 419 -1.63 -7.36 -1.41
CA ARG A 419 -2.01 -6.39 -2.46
C ARG A 419 -3.52 -6.41 -2.78
N ASN A 420 -4.20 -7.48 -2.39
CA ASN A 420 -5.65 -7.65 -2.58
C ASN A 420 -6.48 -7.12 -1.40
N THR A 421 -5.88 -6.38 -0.47
CA THR A 421 -6.65 -5.74 0.59
C THR A 421 -7.58 -4.71 -0.04
N LEU A 422 -8.88 -4.84 0.20
CA LEU A 422 -9.84 -3.80 -0.15
C LEU A 422 -9.39 -2.49 0.52
N VAL A 423 -9.26 -1.43 -0.27
CA VAL A 423 -8.89 -0.11 0.25
C VAL A 423 -10.17 0.58 0.68
N GLU A 424 -10.53 0.39 1.93
CA GLU A 424 -11.69 1.03 2.55
C GLU A 424 -11.23 1.99 3.65
N MET A 425 -11.99 3.06 3.84
CA MET A 425 -11.78 3.95 4.98
C MET A 425 -12.15 3.25 6.28
N GLU A 426 -11.46 3.60 7.36
CA GLU A 426 -11.82 3.16 8.70
C GLU A 426 -13.24 3.58 9.04
N PRO A 427 -14.02 2.67 9.63
CA PRO A 427 -15.40 2.96 9.98
C PRO A 427 -15.53 4.00 11.11
N SER A 428 -16.74 4.54 11.27
CA SER A 428 -17.07 5.50 12.30
C SER A 428 -17.01 4.88 13.70
N PHE A 429 -16.56 5.64 14.69
CA PHE A 429 -16.59 5.25 16.09
C PHE A 429 -18.00 5.30 16.67
N VAL A 430 -18.28 4.38 17.56
CA VAL A 430 -19.55 4.26 18.28
C VAL A 430 -19.33 4.02 19.77
N LEU A 431 -20.32 4.42 20.59
CA LEU A 431 -20.37 4.05 21.99
C LEU A 431 -20.93 2.62 22.13
N THR A 432 -20.16 1.74 22.76
CA THR A 432 -20.45 0.32 22.94
C THR A 432 -19.99 -0.15 24.32
N TYR A 433 -20.41 -1.34 24.75
CA TYR A 433 -19.91 -2.01 25.97
C TYR A 433 -18.78 -2.99 25.67
N TYR A 434 -18.41 -3.14 24.40
CA TYR A 434 -17.46 -4.17 23.96
C TYR A 434 -16.28 -3.51 23.26
N GLY A 435 -15.09 -3.77 23.79
CA GLY A 435 -13.85 -3.44 23.08
C GLY A 435 -13.57 -4.42 21.94
N VAL A 436 -12.84 -3.99 20.95
CA VAL A 436 -12.29 -4.85 19.92
C VAL A 436 -10.89 -5.27 20.37
N ASP A 437 -10.64 -6.58 20.42
CA ASP A 437 -9.28 -7.10 20.61
C ASP A 437 -8.50 -6.88 19.31
N ASN A 438 -7.66 -5.85 19.25
CA ASN A 438 -6.67 -5.74 18.20
C ASN A 438 -5.61 -6.82 18.45
N ASP A 439 -4.99 -7.33 17.39
CA ASP A 439 -3.87 -8.31 17.41
C ASP A 439 -2.70 -7.89 18.35
N LEU A 440 -2.75 -6.72 18.93
CA LEU A 440 -1.73 -6.09 19.77
C LEU A 440 -2.14 -5.87 21.23
N GLY A 441 -3.36 -6.24 21.63
CA GLY A 441 -3.85 -6.15 23.01
C GLY A 441 -4.10 -4.72 23.53
N PHE A 442 -4.29 -3.76 22.63
CA PHE A 442 -4.69 -2.38 22.96
C PHE A 442 -6.16 -2.19 22.62
N SER A 443 -7.03 -2.43 23.59
CA SER A 443 -8.43 -2.08 23.50
C SER A 443 -8.68 -0.74 24.18
N SER A 444 -9.51 0.04 23.56
CA SER A 444 -10.10 1.32 23.99
C SER A 444 -9.14 2.51 24.07
N GLU A 445 -9.38 3.46 23.21
CA GLU A 445 -8.80 4.78 23.32
C GLU A 445 -9.36 5.49 24.58
N TYR A 446 -8.46 6.03 25.37
CA TYR A 446 -8.82 6.80 26.54
C TYR A 446 -9.30 8.19 26.12
N ASP A 447 -10.54 8.53 26.46
CA ASP A 447 -11.08 9.87 26.26
C ASP A 447 -11.66 10.40 27.58
N ILE A 448 -11.30 11.63 27.96
CA ILE A 448 -11.71 12.25 29.21
C ILE A 448 -13.22 12.54 29.24
N LEU A 449 -13.86 12.78 28.06
CA LEU A 449 -15.31 13.00 28.01
C LEU A 449 -16.05 11.70 28.24
N LEU A 450 -15.54 10.59 27.68
CA LEU A 450 -16.08 9.25 27.92
C LEU A 450 -15.97 8.85 29.39
N GLU A 451 -14.85 9.16 30.04
CA GLU A 451 -14.68 8.93 31.48
C GLU A 451 -15.73 9.73 32.31
N ARG A 452 -15.93 11.01 31.99
CA ARG A 452 -16.95 11.84 32.61
C ARG A 452 -18.37 11.32 32.36
N LEU A 453 -18.68 10.86 31.15
CA LEU A 453 -19.95 10.25 30.83
C LEU A 453 -20.19 9.00 31.66
N ASN A 454 -19.23 8.08 31.70
CA ASN A 454 -19.31 6.86 32.51
C ASN A 454 -19.49 7.15 34.02
N ALA A 455 -18.78 8.14 34.54
CA ALA A 455 -18.94 8.57 35.91
C ALA A 455 -20.33 9.18 36.19
N ALA A 456 -20.92 9.89 35.26
CA ALA A 456 -22.28 10.47 35.38
C ALA A 456 -23.39 9.41 35.27
N LEU A 457 -23.20 8.39 34.41
CA LEU A 457 -24.19 7.32 34.20
C LEU A 457 -24.29 6.37 35.42
N CYS A 458 -23.23 6.23 36.22
CA CYS A 458 -23.17 5.36 37.42
C CYS A 458 -23.71 3.94 37.20
N THR A 459 -23.60 3.42 35.95
CA THR A 459 -24.04 2.07 35.58
C THR A 459 -22.92 1.08 35.91
N GLY A 460 -23.27 -0.15 36.26
CA GLY A 460 -22.27 -1.19 36.53
C GLY A 460 -21.51 -1.66 35.24
N SER A 461 -21.85 -1.11 34.08
CA SER A 461 -21.21 -1.36 32.80
C SER A 461 -20.56 -0.08 32.25
N VAL A 462 -19.37 -0.18 31.75
CA VAL A 462 -18.58 0.95 31.23
C VAL A 462 -18.79 1.03 29.71
N LEU A 463 -19.16 2.20 29.20
CA LEU A 463 -19.18 2.49 27.78
C LEU A 463 -17.76 2.71 27.28
N LEU A 464 -17.48 2.18 26.10
CA LEU A 464 -16.22 2.27 25.37
C LEU A 464 -16.47 2.91 23.99
N LEU A 465 -15.41 3.44 23.39
CA LEU A 465 -15.40 3.84 21.97
C LEU A 465 -14.77 2.72 21.16
N ALA A 466 -15.44 2.27 20.10
CA ALA A 466 -14.95 1.31 19.15
C ALA A 466 -15.37 1.68 17.75
N ASN A 467 -14.56 1.36 16.75
CA ASN A 467 -14.85 1.56 15.31
C ASN A 467 -15.18 0.24 14.61
N ASP A 468 -15.21 -0.86 15.32
CA ASP A 468 -15.63 -2.16 14.80
C ASP A 468 -16.73 -2.74 15.70
N GLU A 469 -17.73 -3.36 15.09
CA GLU A 469 -18.82 -4.03 15.77
C GLU A 469 -18.62 -5.54 15.69
N ARG A 470 -18.46 -6.18 16.82
CA ARG A 470 -18.48 -7.64 16.87
C ARG A 470 -19.90 -8.18 17.03
N ALA A 471 -20.17 -9.34 16.44
CA ALA A 471 -21.41 -10.05 16.69
C ALA A 471 -21.54 -10.43 18.17
N LEU A 472 -22.70 -10.18 18.76
CA LEU A 472 -23.00 -10.59 20.11
C LEU A 472 -23.19 -12.11 20.21
N SER A 473 -22.66 -12.72 21.25
CA SER A 473 -23.06 -14.09 21.63
C SER A 473 -24.51 -14.10 22.14
N GLU A 474 -25.15 -15.24 22.12
CA GLU A 474 -26.53 -15.43 22.61
C GLU A 474 -26.68 -14.94 24.06
N ARG A 475 -25.69 -15.19 24.90
CA ARG A 475 -25.68 -14.74 26.30
C ARG A 475 -25.61 -13.22 26.42
N GLU A 476 -24.82 -12.57 25.59
CA GLU A 476 -24.70 -11.11 25.56
C GLU A 476 -25.98 -10.46 25.04
N ALA A 477 -26.57 -11.02 24.00
CA ALA A 477 -27.86 -10.55 23.50
C ALA A 477 -28.96 -10.63 24.57
N LEU A 478 -29.05 -11.74 25.29
CA LEU A 478 -29.99 -11.89 26.41
C LEU A 478 -29.74 -10.86 27.52
N PHE A 479 -28.48 -10.58 27.84
CA PHE A 479 -28.11 -9.54 28.81
C PHE A 479 -28.63 -8.15 28.38
N HIS A 480 -28.54 -7.80 27.08
CA HIS A 480 -29.06 -6.52 26.58
C HIS A 480 -30.59 -6.51 26.59
N PHE A 481 -31.27 -7.60 26.28
CA PHE A 481 -32.72 -7.66 26.39
C PHE A 481 -33.20 -7.46 27.84
N ASP A 482 -32.53 -8.07 28.84
CA ASP A 482 -32.85 -7.83 30.25
C ASP A 482 -32.66 -6.34 30.66
N ARG A 483 -31.64 -5.68 30.11
CA ARG A 483 -31.42 -4.24 30.33
C ARG A 483 -32.47 -3.37 29.66
N ILE A 484 -32.87 -3.69 28.44
CA ILE A 484 -33.96 -3.01 27.73
C ILE A 484 -35.25 -3.11 28.54
N ASP A 485 -35.56 -4.28 29.10
CA ASP A 485 -36.74 -4.46 29.95
C ASP A 485 -36.65 -3.66 31.25
N LYS A 486 -35.47 -3.56 31.85
CA LYS A 486 -35.22 -2.75 33.04
C LYS A 486 -35.41 -1.25 32.74
N CYS A 487 -34.74 -0.71 31.72
CA CYS A 487 -34.87 0.67 31.30
C CYS A 487 -36.33 0.99 30.88
N SER A 488 -37.03 0.04 30.29
CA SER A 488 -38.46 0.20 29.91
C SER A 488 -39.36 0.40 31.14
N LYS A 489 -39.09 -0.28 32.25
CA LYS A 489 -39.80 -0.06 33.54
C LYS A 489 -39.47 1.32 34.13
N GLU A 490 -38.20 1.71 34.12
CA GLU A 490 -37.76 3.02 34.58
C GLU A 490 -38.42 4.15 33.79
N ILE A 491 -38.47 4.02 32.48
CA ILE A 491 -39.12 4.98 31.54
C ILE A 491 -40.66 5.01 31.76
N ALA A 492 -41.28 3.87 32.10
CA ALA A 492 -42.71 3.81 32.41
C ALA A 492 -43.03 4.55 33.73
N GLU A 493 -42.15 4.48 34.71
CA GLU A 493 -42.29 5.22 35.98
C GLU A 493 -41.93 6.71 35.80
N ASN A 494 -40.89 7.03 35.05
CA ASN A 494 -40.48 8.40 34.72
C ASN A 494 -40.28 8.59 33.21
N PRO A 495 -41.34 8.98 32.46
CA PRO A 495 -41.29 9.17 31.00
C PRO A 495 -40.32 10.26 30.54
N GLY A 496 -39.79 11.08 31.43
CA GLY A 496 -38.79 12.12 31.15
C GLY A 496 -37.36 11.75 31.49
N ASP A 497 -37.08 10.50 31.80
CA ASP A 497 -35.71 10.04 32.13
C ASP A 497 -34.86 9.90 30.90
N VAL A 498 -34.11 10.95 30.57
CA VAL A 498 -33.22 11.01 29.42
C VAL A 498 -32.10 9.96 29.52
N THR A 499 -31.63 9.66 30.74
CA THR A 499 -30.56 8.66 30.90
C THR A 499 -31.05 7.25 30.65
N ALA A 500 -32.25 6.90 31.14
CA ALA A 500 -32.85 5.61 30.84
C ALA A 500 -33.16 5.44 29.33
N LEU A 501 -33.64 6.50 28.66
CA LEU A 501 -33.84 6.51 27.21
C LEU A 501 -32.52 6.30 26.45
N PHE A 502 -31.46 7.01 26.83
CA PHE A 502 -30.14 6.88 26.21
C PHE A 502 -29.58 5.46 26.35
N LEU A 503 -29.59 4.91 27.57
CA LEU A 503 -29.05 3.57 27.82
C LEU A 503 -29.84 2.50 27.07
N ARG A 504 -31.18 2.61 27.00
CA ARG A 504 -32.02 1.70 26.24
C ARG A 504 -31.75 1.79 24.75
N ALA A 505 -31.53 3.00 24.23
CA ALA A 505 -31.19 3.21 22.84
C ALA A 505 -29.84 2.59 22.45
N VAL A 506 -28.84 2.67 23.34
CA VAL A 506 -27.54 1.99 23.12
C VAL A 506 -27.74 0.48 23.10
N ASP A 507 -28.51 -0.08 24.05
CA ASP A 507 -28.80 -1.52 24.09
C ASP A 507 -29.57 -1.97 22.82
N TYR A 508 -30.58 -1.21 22.35
CA TYR A 508 -31.29 -1.47 21.11
C TYR A 508 -30.36 -1.47 19.89
N SER A 509 -29.42 -0.51 19.81
CA SER A 509 -28.47 -0.44 18.69
C SER A 509 -27.57 -1.68 18.63
N LEU A 510 -27.18 -2.25 19.76
CA LEU A 510 -26.36 -3.45 19.88
C LEU A 510 -27.10 -4.73 19.46
N VAL A 511 -28.41 -4.83 19.80
CA VAL A 511 -29.25 -5.96 19.36
C VAL A 511 -29.85 -5.75 17.96
N GLN A 512 -29.39 -4.73 17.22
CA GLN A 512 -29.78 -4.40 15.84
C GLN A 512 -31.23 -3.91 15.68
N ASP A 513 -31.90 -3.49 16.76
CA ASP A 513 -33.20 -2.82 16.71
C ASP A 513 -32.99 -1.31 16.54
N LEU A 514 -32.60 -0.91 15.32
CA LEU A 514 -32.23 0.47 15.01
C LEU A 514 -33.43 1.44 15.05
N GLU A 515 -34.65 0.95 14.77
CA GLU A 515 -35.87 1.76 14.79
C GLU A 515 -36.22 2.19 16.21
N SER A 516 -36.22 1.24 17.13
CA SER A 516 -36.48 1.52 18.56
C SER A 516 -35.39 2.39 19.16
N SER A 517 -34.13 2.17 18.77
CA SER A 517 -32.99 3.00 19.18
C SER A 517 -33.16 4.45 18.72
N LEU A 518 -33.51 4.67 17.45
CA LEU A 518 -33.71 6.00 16.89
C LEU A 518 -34.88 6.73 17.55
N ALA A 519 -36.00 6.04 17.81
CA ALA A 519 -37.14 6.61 18.46
C ALA A 519 -36.85 7.08 19.90
N ASP A 520 -36.07 6.30 20.67
CA ASP A 520 -35.63 6.68 22.01
C ASP A 520 -34.69 7.88 21.98
N LEU A 521 -33.74 7.92 21.02
CA LEU A 521 -32.80 9.03 20.86
C LEU A 521 -33.50 10.33 20.45
N ASP A 522 -34.45 10.26 19.51
CA ASP A 522 -35.21 11.43 19.10
C ASP A 522 -36.03 12.00 20.27
N ARG A 523 -36.63 11.13 21.09
CA ARG A 523 -37.33 11.53 22.30
C ARG A 523 -36.37 12.12 23.35
N ALA A 524 -35.21 11.49 23.56
CA ALA A 524 -34.20 11.97 24.50
C ALA A 524 -33.66 13.36 24.13
N VAL A 525 -33.37 13.58 22.84
CA VAL A 525 -32.94 14.88 22.31
C VAL A 525 -34.02 15.95 22.47
N ALA A 526 -35.31 15.60 22.27
CA ALA A 526 -36.41 16.52 22.46
C ALA A 526 -36.59 16.94 23.95
N LEU A 527 -36.21 16.08 24.90
CA LEU A 527 -36.24 16.34 26.33
C LEU A 527 -35.03 17.14 26.81
N ASP A 528 -33.84 16.79 26.36
CA ASP A 528 -32.58 17.47 26.71
C ASP A 528 -31.61 17.48 25.53
N GLY A 529 -31.65 18.56 24.75
CA GLY A 529 -30.76 18.77 23.59
C GLY A 529 -29.37 19.29 23.95
N SER A 530 -28.97 19.33 25.21
CA SER A 530 -27.64 19.78 25.65
C SER A 530 -26.63 18.63 25.79
N ARG A 531 -27.06 17.40 25.64
CA ARG A 531 -26.25 16.21 25.87
C ARG A 531 -25.65 15.70 24.55
N TRP A 532 -24.36 15.78 24.38
CA TRP A 532 -23.62 15.45 23.16
C TRP A 532 -23.72 13.96 22.78
N GLU A 533 -23.72 13.06 23.75
CA GLU A 533 -23.76 11.62 23.54
C GLU A 533 -25.05 11.16 22.83
N LEU A 534 -26.16 11.87 22.99
CA LEU A 534 -27.44 11.57 22.32
C LEU A 534 -27.29 11.74 20.80
N TYR A 535 -26.70 12.84 20.38
CA TYR A 535 -26.45 13.13 18.96
C TYR A 535 -25.40 12.21 18.37
N PHE A 536 -24.35 11.88 19.15
CA PHE A 536 -23.29 11.01 18.71
C PHE A 536 -23.80 9.60 18.40
N VAL A 537 -24.58 8.97 19.31
CA VAL A 537 -25.19 7.65 19.08
C VAL A 537 -26.26 7.74 17.99
N ARG A 538 -27.07 8.83 17.93
CA ARG A 538 -28.09 8.99 16.89
C ARG A 538 -27.48 9.08 15.49
N SER A 539 -26.37 9.79 15.34
CA SER A 539 -25.64 9.88 14.07
C SER A 539 -25.19 8.49 13.58
N PHE A 540 -24.71 7.67 14.50
CA PHE A 540 -24.28 6.29 14.18
C PHE A 540 -25.46 5.41 13.78
N VAL A 541 -26.57 5.43 14.55
CA VAL A 541 -27.78 4.66 14.23
C VAL A 541 -28.34 5.02 12.86
N ARG A 542 -28.43 6.33 12.55
CA ARG A 542 -28.84 6.82 11.22
C ARG A 542 -27.90 6.36 10.10
N MET A 543 -26.58 6.44 10.33
CA MET A 543 -25.59 5.96 9.37
C MET A 543 -25.76 4.47 9.06
N LYS A 544 -26.01 3.66 10.09
CA LYS A 544 -26.19 2.23 9.97
C LYS A 544 -27.47 1.86 9.23
N MET A 545 -28.56 2.59 9.49
CA MET A 545 -29.82 2.42 8.74
C MET A 545 -29.64 2.75 7.26
N LEU A 546 -28.91 3.82 6.91
CA LEU A 546 -28.58 4.15 5.52
C LEU A 546 -27.78 3.04 4.84
N ALA A 547 -26.73 2.52 5.52
CA ALA A 547 -25.91 1.44 4.98
C ALA A 547 -26.70 0.13 4.76
N SER A 548 -27.66 -0.18 5.62
CA SER A 548 -28.55 -1.35 5.45
C SER A 548 -29.53 -1.17 4.29
N GLY A 549 -30.03 0.04 4.08
CA GLY A 549 -30.91 0.38 2.95
C GLY A 549 -30.19 0.28 1.59
N GLU A 550 -28.93 0.69 1.51
CA GLU A 550 -28.12 0.59 0.29
C GLU A 550 -27.81 -0.86 -0.11
N ARG A 551 -27.70 -1.76 0.86
CA ARG A 551 -27.45 -3.21 0.60
C ARG A 551 -28.68 -3.98 0.17
N GLY A 552 -29.89 -3.39 0.23
CA GLY A 552 -31.14 -4.08 -0.09
C GLY A 552 -31.49 -5.24 0.86
N GLU A 553 -30.87 -5.29 2.03
CA GLU A 553 -31.10 -6.31 3.03
C GLU A 553 -32.35 -5.97 3.85
N GLY A 554 -33.44 -6.67 3.53
CA GLY A 554 -34.60 -7.07 4.34
C GLY A 554 -35.08 -6.18 5.47
N LEU A 555 -35.17 -4.86 5.30
CA LEU A 555 -35.93 -4.02 6.21
C LEU A 555 -37.45 -4.31 6.04
N PRO A 556 -38.23 -4.44 7.13
CA PRO A 556 -39.68 -4.47 7.06
C PRO A 556 -40.23 -3.25 6.29
N ALA A 557 -41.38 -3.35 5.67
CA ALA A 557 -41.98 -2.28 4.84
C ALA A 557 -42.11 -0.94 5.60
N GLU A 558 -42.24 -0.96 6.92
CA GLU A 558 -42.25 0.22 7.79
C GLU A 558 -40.85 0.83 7.96
N GLY A 559 -39.77 0.00 8.03
CA GLY A 559 -38.38 0.45 8.09
C GLY A 559 -37.90 1.07 6.78
N ALA A 560 -38.34 0.53 5.64
CA ALA A 560 -38.04 1.12 4.32
C ALA A 560 -38.60 2.54 4.14
N ALA A 561 -39.75 2.85 4.77
CA ALA A 561 -40.31 4.20 4.76
C ALA A 561 -39.51 5.18 5.63
N LEU A 562 -38.96 4.71 6.75
CA LEU A 562 -38.07 5.51 7.61
C LEU A 562 -36.73 5.82 6.92
N VAL A 563 -36.11 4.84 6.26
CA VAL A 563 -34.86 5.02 5.50
C VAL A 563 -35.04 6.00 4.35
N SER A 564 -36.17 6.02 3.68
CA SER A 564 -36.45 6.99 2.58
C SER A 564 -36.41 8.46 3.01
N GLY A 565 -36.58 8.76 4.29
CA GLY A 565 -36.53 10.12 4.87
C GLY A 565 -35.15 10.46 5.49
N LEU A 566 -34.22 9.51 5.55
CA LEU A 566 -32.88 9.73 6.07
C LEU A 566 -31.92 10.08 4.92
N ASP A 567 -31.05 11.02 5.17
CA ASP A 567 -29.94 11.34 4.30
C ASP A 567 -28.65 11.58 5.12
N TYR A 568 -27.52 11.61 4.45
CA TYR A 568 -26.24 11.92 5.09
C TYR A 568 -26.20 13.34 5.69
N GLY A 569 -27.07 14.25 5.23
CA GLY A 569 -27.21 15.60 5.78
C GLY A 569 -27.72 15.59 7.23
N LEU A 570 -28.68 14.71 7.56
CA LEU A 570 -29.16 14.53 8.93
C LEU A 570 -28.11 13.95 9.85
N VAL A 571 -27.32 12.96 9.35
CA VAL A 571 -26.19 12.40 10.10
C VAL A 571 -25.14 13.47 10.41
N LYS A 572 -24.79 14.26 9.37
CA LYS A 572 -23.85 15.37 9.51
C LYS A 572 -24.35 16.43 10.51
N SER A 573 -25.64 16.79 10.48
CA SER A 573 -26.24 17.74 11.39
C SER A 573 -26.15 17.29 12.85
N ASP A 574 -26.33 15.99 13.15
CA ASP A 574 -26.13 15.46 14.49
C ASP A 574 -24.66 15.62 14.91
N LEU A 575 -23.72 15.31 14.06
CA LEU A 575 -22.28 15.45 14.36
C LEU A 575 -21.85 16.92 14.45
N ASP A 576 -22.45 17.82 13.66
CA ASP A 576 -22.26 19.28 13.82
C ASP A 576 -22.66 19.72 15.22
N LYS A 577 -23.77 19.16 15.75
CA LYS A 577 -24.22 19.45 17.11
C LYS A 577 -23.28 18.87 18.17
N VAL A 578 -22.73 17.68 17.99
CA VAL A 578 -21.69 17.13 18.88
C VAL A 578 -20.47 18.04 18.93
N VAL A 579 -19.97 18.49 17.77
CA VAL A 579 -18.80 19.39 17.68
C VAL A 579 -19.09 20.75 18.32
N GLU A 580 -20.34 21.26 18.21
CA GLU A 580 -20.76 22.50 18.89
C GLU A 580 -20.74 22.35 20.41
N LEU A 581 -21.25 21.22 20.93
CA LEU A 581 -21.35 20.96 22.36
C LEU A 581 -19.98 20.61 23.00
N GLU A 582 -19.19 19.81 22.28
CA GLU A 582 -17.87 19.32 22.73
C GLU A 582 -16.80 19.50 21.65
N PRO A 583 -16.26 20.72 21.49
CA PRO A 583 -15.25 21.01 20.44
C PRO A 583 -13.94 20.27 20.61
N GLY A 584 -13.67 19.67 21.78
CA GLY A 584 -12.49 18.88 22.08
C GLY A 584 -12.64 17.38 21.80
N PHE A 585 -13.77 16.91 21.26
CA PHE A 585 -14.04 15.48 21.04
C PHE A 585 -13.60 15.05 19.65
N ALA A 586 -12.39 14.48 19.53
CA ALA A 586 -11.76 14.10 18.26
C ALA A 586 -12.62 13.16 17.42
N PHE A 587 -13.32 12.22 18.04
CA PHE A 587 -14.16 11.21 17.38
C PHE A 587 -15.37 11.80 16.65
N ALA A 588 -15.89 12.94 17.13
CA ALA A 588 -16.97 13.63 16.42
C ALA A 588 -16.50 14.20 15.06
N TYR A 589 -15.32 14.81 15.03
CA TYR A 589 -14.70 15.26 13.76
C TYR A 589 -14.38 14.09 12.85
N PHE A 590 -13.82 13.00 13.39
CA PHE A 590 -13.53 11.80 12.61
C PHE A 590 -14.78 11.22 11.96
N ASN A 591 -15.86 11.05 12.72
CA ASN A 591 -17.12 10.52 12.19
C ASN A 591 -17.73 11.48 11.15
N ARG A 592 -17.70 12.80 11.40
CA ARG A 592 -18.20 13.80 10.45
C ARG A 592 -17.41 13.81 9.14
N ALA A 593 -16.09 13.66 9.23
CA ALA A 593 -15.23 13.49 8.07
C ALA A 593 -15.60 12.23 7.25
N GLY A 594 -15.89 11.11 7.92
CA GLY A 594 -16.37 9.88 7.30
C GLY A 594 -17.69 10.08 6.54
N VAL A 595 -18.63 10.86 7.11
CA VAL A 595 -19.87 11.24 6.43
C VAL A 595 -19.59 12.09 5.20
N CYS A 596 -18.73 13.12 5.30
CA CYS A 596 -18.34 13.95 4.15
C CYS A 596 -17.69 13.09 3.04
N ALA A 597 -16.85 12.13 3.40
CA ALA A 597 -16.24 11.23 2.42
C ALA A 597 -17.27 10.33 1.70
N LYS A 598 -18.29 9.85 2.40
CA LYS A 598 -19.41 9.11 1.79
C LYS A 598 -20.27 9.97 0.86
N MET A 599 -20.25 11.29 1.02
CA MET A 599 -20.86 12.28 0.13
C MET A 599 -19.92 12.75 -0.99
N ASP A 600 -18.78 12.10 -1.18
CA ASP A 600 -17.69 12.48 -2.10
C ASP A 600 -17.08 13.88 -1.85
N ASP A 601 -17.39 14.50 -0.69
CA ASP A 601 -16.78 15.76 -0.26
C ASP A 601 -15.47 15.51 0.50
N TYR A 602 -14.48 14.99 -0.20
CA TYR A 602 -13.15 14.71 0.37
C TYR A 602 -12.44 15.96 0.90
N LYS A 603 -12.76 17.15 0.37
CA LYS A 603 -12.15 18.39 0.86
C LYS A 603 -12.60 18.73 2.28
N SER A 604 -13.89 18.67 2.55
CA SER A 604 -14.41 18.84 3.91
C SER A 604 -13.95 17.72 4.84
N ALA A 605 -13.89 16.48 4.34
CA ALA A 605 -13.37 15.35 5.09
C ALA A 605 -11.91 15.58 5.56
N ILE A 606 -11.02 16.08 4.69
CA ILE A 606 -9.63 16.40 5.03
C ILE A 606 -9.56 17.47 6.14
N VAL A 607 -10.44 18.46 6.12
CA VAL A 607 -10.50 19.50 7.17
C VAL A 607 -10.84 18.89 8.52
N ASP A 608 -11.87 18.06 8.56
CA ASP A 608 -12.34 17.43 9.79
C ASP A 608 -11.36 16.38 10.32
N TYR A 609 -10.77 15.51 9.47
CA TYR A 609 -9.69 14.61 9.90
C TYR A 609 -8.48 15.40 10.42
N THR A 610 -8.19 16.56 9.84
CA THR A 610 -7.11 17.42 10.36
C THR A 610 -7.46 18.00 11.73
N ALA A 611 -8.72 18.36 11.96
CA ALA A 611 -9.18 18.81 13.28
C ALA A 611 -9.08 17.68 14.31
N ALA A 612 -9.49 16.45 13.97
CA ALA A 612 -9.35 15.28 14.83
C ALA A 612 -7.89 15.04 15.22
N ILE A 613 -6.96 15.06 14.25
CA ILE A 613 -5.51 14.89 14.48
C ILE A 613 -4.92 16.02 15.32
N ASN A 614 -5.40 17.24 15.19
CA ASN A 614 -4.93 18.36 16.01
C ASN A 614 -5.37 18.23 17.47
N ILE A 615 -6.47 17.56 17.76
CA ILE A 615 -6.96 17.26 19.09
C ILE A 615 -6.20 16.06 19.66
N ASP A 616 -6.07 15.00 18.86
CA ASP A 616 -5.31 13.80 19.20
C ASP A 616 -4.26 13.51 18.13
N GLY A 617 -3.00 13.79 18.45
CA GLY A 617 -1.85 13.62 17.53
C GLY A 617 -1.49 12.16 17.23
N ASP A 618 -2.05 11.19 17.97
CA ASP A 618 -1.78 9.76 17.82
C ASP A 618 -2.97 8.98 17.26
N PHE A 619 -3.97 9.68 16.72
CA PHE A 619 -5.17 9.10 16.12
C PHE A 619 -4.87 8.43 14.76
N ALA A 620 -4.49 7.15 14.79
CA ALA A 620 -4.03 6.38 13.63
C ALA A 620 -5.05 6.32 12.48
N GLU A 621 -6.32 6.06 12.81
CA GLU A 621 -7.42 5.95 11.85
C GLU A 621 -7.69 7.29 11.15
N ALA A 622 -7.53 8.41 11.87
CA ALA A 622 -7.70 9.74 11.28
C ALA A 622 -6.59 10.04 10.25
N TYR A 623 -5.35 9.65 10.53
CA TYR A 623 -4.27 9.74 9.55
C TYR A 623 -4.54 8.85 8.34
N TYR A 624 -4.98 7.61 8.56
CA TYR A 624 -5.28 6.68 7.48
C TYR A 624 -6.36 7.22 6.54
N ASN A 625 -7.50 7.62 7.09
CA ASN A 625 -8.62 8.13 6.31
C ASN A 625 -8.29 9.46 5.62
N ARG A 626 -7.52 10.36 6.29
CA ARG A 626 -7.04 11.59 5.67
C ARG A 626 -6.08 11.30 4.53
N GLY A 627 -5.22 10.30 4.69
CA GLY A 627 -4.30 9.82 3.67
C GLY A 627 -5.04 9.39 2.41
N LEU A 628 -6.08 8.55 2.56
CA LEU A 628 -6.92 8.13 1.45
C LEU A 628 -7.66 9.32 0.79
N ALA A 629 -8.25 10.21 1.59
CA ALA A 629 -8.95 11.40 1.08
C ALA A 629 -8.01 12.32 0.28
N ARG A 630 -6.76 12.48 0.71
CA ARG A 630 -5.73 13.23 -0.01
C ARG A 630 -5.35 12.57 -1.34
N ILE A 631 -5.22 11.25 -1.37
CA ILE A 631 -4.97 10.50 -2.61
C ILE A 631 -6.13 10.69 -3.59
N TYR A 632 -7.36 10.54 -3.15
CA TYR A 632 -8.57 10.73 -3.99
C TYR A 632 -8.71 12.16 -4.52
N THR A 633 -8.16 13.16 -3.81
CA THR A 633 -8.12 14.55 -4.28
C THR A 633 -6.89 14.89 -5.13
N GLY A 634 -6.05 13.89 -5.46
CA GLY A 634 -4.86 14.05 -6.33
C GLY A 634 -3.58 14.47 -5.61
N ASN A 635 -3.56 14.53 -4.27
CA ASN A 635 -2.37 14.83 -3.49
C ASN A 635 -1.78 13.53 -2.90
N ALA A 636 -1.20 12.71 -3.79
CA ALA A 636 -0.70 11.38 -3.43
C ALA A 636 0.47 11.46 -2.41
N ASP A 637 1.41 12.38 -2.57
CA ASP A 637 2.59 12.48 -1.69
C ASP A 637 2.19 12.78 -0.24
N ALA A 638 1.31 13.77 -0.02
CA ALA A 638 0.81 14.05 1.31
C ALA A 638 -0.07 12.92 1.86
N GLY A 639 -0.77 12.19 0.98
CA GLY A 639 -1.55 11.02 1.34
C GLY A 639 -0.68 9.87 1.82
N VAL A 640 0.39 9.56 1.10
CA VAL A 640 1.38 8.54 1.49
C VAL A 640 2.07 8.91 2.82
N GLY A 641 2.37 10.19 3.05
CA GLY A 641 2.90 10.65 4.34
C GLY A 641 1.95 10.38 5.52
N ASP A 642 0.65 10.62 5.35
CA ASP A 642 -0.36 10.30 6.35
C ASP A 642 -0.49 8.78 6.57
N LEU A 643 -0.50 7.98 5.51
CA LEU A 643 -0.53 6.52 5.60
C LEU A 643 0.70 5.97 6.32
N SER A 644 1.90 6.51 6.05
CA SER A 644 3.12 6.16 6.79
C SER A 644 2.95 6.43 8.28
N ARG A 645 2.39 7.61 8.64
CA ARG A 645 2.14 7.94 10.06
C ARG A 645 1.10 7.01 10.70
N ALA A 646 0.03 6.67 9.99
CA ALA A 646 -0.97 5.69 10.46
C ALA A 646 -0.34 4.32 10.74
N GLY A 647 0.55 3.87 9.85
CA GLY A 647 1.30 2.63 10.02
C GLY A 647 2.25 2.66 11.22
N GLU A 648 2.94 3.77 11.46
CA GLU A 648 3.78 3.98 12.66
C GLU A 648 2.96 3.85 13.94
N LEU A 649 1.75 4.40 13.93
CA LEU A 649 0.83 4.39 15.09
C LEU A 649 0.16 3.02 15.30
N GLY A 650 0.41 2.03 14.41
CA GLY A 650 -0.06 0.66 14.59
C GLY A 650 -1.13 0.21 13.61
N LEU A 651 -1.58 1.06 12.70
CA LEU A 651 -2.54 0.68 11.65
C LEU A 651 -1.82 0.10 10.42
N PHE A 652 -1.38 -1.13 10.54
CA PHE A 652 -0.41 -1.77 9.61
C PHE A 652 -0.92 -1.98 8.20
N LYS A 653 -2.24 -2.05 7.99
CA LYS A 653 -2.82 -2.12 6.64
C LYS A 653 -2.46 -0.91 5.77
N ALA A 654 -2.06 0.21 6.39
CA ALA A 654 -1.58 1.40 5.68
C ALA A 654 -0.39 1.11 4.76
N TYR A 655 0.53 0.18 5.15
CA TYR A 655 1.67 -0.19 4.31
C TYR A 655 1.27 -0.96 3.04
N SER A 656 0.20 -1.75 3.10
CA SER A 656 -0.37 -2.39 1.90
C SER A 656 -0.95 -1.37 0.93
N VAL A 657 -1.55 -0.31 1.47
CA VAL A 657 -2.12 0.79 0.68
C VAL A 657 -1.02 1.65 0.06
N ILE A 658 0.03 2.01 0.81
CA ILE A 658 1.19 2.76 0.30
C ILE A 658 1.78 2.07 -0.94
N LYS A 659 1.93 0.75 -0.88
CA LYS A 659 2.48 -0.04 -1.99
C LYS A 659 1.63 0.00 -3.27
N ARG A 660 0.33 0.26 -3.15
CA ARG A 660 -0.61 0.32 -4.27
C ARG A 660 -0.58 1.66 -4.99
N PHE A 661 -0.25 2.74 -4.29
CA PHE A 661 -0.27 4.11 -4.82
C PHE A 661 1.14 4.66 -5.14
N LYS A 662 2.16 3.83 -5.05
CA LYS A 662 3.49 4.06 -5.61
C LYS A 662 3.65 3.29 -6.91
#